data_ed4e3a41eac01f0512b85f42a2fd2841
#
_entry.id   ed4e3a41eac01f0512b85f42a2fd2841
#
_cell.length_a   1.000
_cell.length_b   1.000
_cell.length_c   1.000
_cell.angle_alpha   90.00
_cell.angle_beta   90.00
_cell.angle_gamma   90.00
#
_symmetry.space_group_name_H-M   'P 1'
#
loop_
_entity.id
_entity.type
_entity.pdbx_description
1 polymer ?
#
loop_
_entity_poly.entity_id
_entity_poly.type
_entity_poly.pdbx_seq_one_letter_code
_entity_poly.pdbx_strand_id
1 'polypeptide(L)'
;MRTLLIDNYDSFTYNLYQLLGEVNGVAPTVVRNDVDFDAIPLDEFDAVVVSPGPGRPAVEADFGVSARAILESGLPVLGVCLGHQGICHLFGGSVDLAPEPVHGRVFPVEHTGVDVFAGLPSPFKVVRYHSLVADSLPADLEPIAWTDGLVMGVRHRSKPIWGVQFHPESISSEFGRELLANFRDLALAHNARSGYQVHVRKVSALPDTEALFRDLYASGKHPFWLDSSSVIGGLSRFSFLGDGSGPLAEYLSYRLATGTVTVESATGTSTVESPFFEYLDSQLTQRAVPTPEGVPFDFNLGYIGYLGYELKAESGAQAVYQAEEPDAAMLFADRLIAVDHVAGETYLLALSLDGNDADALAWLAVTGNRVAGAPRAAGETGKSSRWLDMTSPEVRRVAAARHDHDGYLKRIKECFHEIDHGESYEVCLTNEISLDVRIDPLSTYTHLRRISPVPYGAFLDFPGVSVLCASPERFLSIGVDRVAEAKPIKGTRPRGATPVEDAALRADLLSNEKDQAENLMIVDLIRNDLNVVSEIGSVHVPKLFDVETYAPVHQLVSTIRGTLRPEQSPVACVRAAFPGGSMTGAPKLRTMEIIDRLEDGPRGVYSGAIGWFGLSGAVDLNIVIRTLVATASGVRFGVGGAIIALSDAEEEFAETAVKSRAMVTAVIDTALSSTGPSRTLLDAQDAA
;
A
#
# COMPACT_ATOMS: atom_id res chain seq x y z
N MET A 1 -10.70 0.24 16.83
CA MET A 1 -9.85 -0.15 17.99
C MET A 1 -10.60 -1.18 18.83
N ARG A 2 -10.03 -2.37 19.02
CA ARG A 2 -10.61 -3.46 19.83
C ARG A 2 -10.30 -3.18 21.29
N THR A 3 -11.33 -2.96 22.10
CA THR A 3 -11.18 -2.55 23.51
C THR A 3 -11.67 -3.63 24.45
N LEU A 4 -10.84 -3.99 25.43
CA LEU A 4 -11.24 -4.76 26.59
C LEU A 4 -11.84 -3.79 27.64
N LEU A 5 -13.12 -3.95 27.99
CA LEU A 5 -13.78 -3.21 29.06
C LEU A 5 -13.95 -4.11 30.27
N ILE A 6 -13.22 -3.78 31.36
CA ILE A 6 -13.36 -4.50 32.63
C ILE A 6 -14.47 -3.88 33.45
N ASP A 7 -15.50 -4.67 33.74
CA ASP A 7 -16.67 -4.27 34.52
C ASP A 7 -16.45 -4.55 36.02
N ASN A 8 -16.31 -3.49 36.80
CA ASN A 8 -16.25 -3.56 38.27
C ASN A 8 -17.65 -3.59 38.92
N TYR A 9 -18.62 -4.27 38.29
CA TYR A 9 -20.02 -4.38 38.74
C TYR A 9 -20.72 -3.01 38.86
N ASP A 10 -20.40 -2.09 37.92
CA ASP A 10 -21.03 -0.78 37.91
C ASP A 10 -22.32 -0.75 37.09
N SER A 11 -23.28 0.08 37.55
CA SER A 11 -24.55 0.26 36.87
C SER A 11 -24.46 1.05 35.56
N PHE A 12 -23.33 1.73 35.30
CA PHE A 12 -23.12 2.60 34.13
C PHE A 12 -22.14 2.01 33.12
N THR A 13 -21.59 0.81 33.36
CA THR A 13 -20.63 0.15 32.44
C THR A 13 -21.15 0.07 31.00
N TYR A 14 -22.44 -0.20 30.81
CA TYR A 14 -23.00 -0.30 29.47
C TYR A 14 -23.25 1.05 28.77
N ASN A 15 -23.30 2.17 29.51
CA ASN A 15 -23.23 3.50 28.90
C ASN A 15 -21.83 3.76 28.34
N LEU A 16 -20.81 3.39 29.11
CA LEU A 16 -19.41 3.46 28.66
C LEU A 16 -19.16 2.49 27.47
N TYR A 17 -19.74 1.28 27.52
CA TYR A 17 -19.71 0.32 26.40
C TYR A 17 -20.25 0.94 25.11
N GLN A 18 -21.44 1.56 25.16
CA GLN A 18 -22.04 2.18 23.97
C GLN A 18 -21.19 3.33 23.44
N LEU A 19 -20.73 4.20 24.30
CA LEU A 19 -19.93 5.36 23.90
C LEU A 19 -18.57 4.94 23.31
N LEU A 20 -17.91 3.92 23.87
CA LEU A 20 -16.71 3.30 23.32
C LEU A 20 -16.98 2.66 21.95
N GLY A 21 -18.09 1.95 21.81
CA GLY A 21 -18.52 1.35 20.54
C GLY A 21 -18.73 2.38 19.44
N GLU A 22 -19.36 3.52 19.77
CA GLU A 22 -19.55 4.64 18.85
C GLU A 22 -18.22 5.29 18.44
N VAL A 23 -17.30 5.46 19.38
CA VAL A 23 -16.00 6.11 19.14
C VAL A 23 -15.07 5.19 18.32
N ASN A 24 -15.05 3.90 18.63
CA ASN A 24 -14.12 2.94 18.05
C ASN A 24 -14.64 2.27 16.77
N GLY A 25 -15.94 2.43 16.45
CA GLY A 25 -16.59 1.72 15.34
C GLY A 25 -16.78 0.22 15.56
N VAL A 26 -16.33 -0.31 16.72
CA VAL A 26 -16.42 -1.72 17.13
C VAL A 26 -16.81 -1.78 18.59
N ALA A 27 -17.76 -2.66 18.93
CA ALA A 27 -18.21 -2.86 20.29
C ALA A 27 -17.05 -3.41 21.17
N PRO A 28 -16.82 -2.89 22.38
CA PRO A 28 -15.81 -3.44 23.28
C PRO A 28 -16.23 -4.84 23.78
N THR A 29 -15.24 -5.66 24.11
CA THR A 29 -15.49 -6.92 24.84
C THR A 29 -15.54 -6.63 26.34
N VAL A 30 -16.66 -7.00 26.96
CA VAL A 30 -16.85 -6.79 28.40
C VAL A 30 -16.49 -8.04 29.18
N VAL A 31 -15.60 -7.91 30.17
CA VAL A 31 -15.31 -8.97 31.14
C VAL A 31 -15.52 -8.43 32.55
N ARG A 32 -15.97 -9.26 33.48
CA ARG A 32 -16.12 -8.89 34.88
C ARG A 32 -14.78 -8.95 35.61
N ASN A 33 -14.64 -8.17 36.67
CA ASN A 33 -13.40 -8.10 37.44
C ASN A 33 -13.06 -9.36 38.25
N ASP A 34 -13.98 -10.33 38.33
CA ASP A 34 -13.81 -11.61 39.04
C ASP A 34 -13.44 -12.79 38.12
N VAL A 35 -13.16 -12.56 36.84
CA VAL A 35 -12.70 -13.61 35.91
C VAL A 35 -11.23 -13.97 36.18
N ASP A 36 -10.78 -15.09 35.63
CA ASP A 36 -9.37 -15.43 35.63
C ASP A 36 -8.62 -14.56 34.60
N PHE A 37 -7.67 -13.75 35.07
CA PHE A 37 -6.91 -12.86 34.21
C PHE A 37 -6.11 -13.61 33.13
N ASP A 38 -5.58 -14.78 33.45
CA ASP A 38 -4.75 -15.57 32.52
C ASP A 38 -5.61 -16.23 31.41
N ALA A 39 -6.94 -16.21 31.56
CA ALA A 39 -7.87 -16.65 30.52
C ALA A 39 -8.27 -15.52 29.55
N ILE A 40 -7.85 -14.27 29.76
CA ILE A 40 -8.14 -13.14 28.88
C ILE A 40 -7.13 -13.12 27.74
N PRO A 41 -7.55 -13.23 26.47
CA PRO A 41 -6.65 -13.18 25.31
C PRO A 41 -6.23 -11.72 25.04
N LEU A 42 -5.27 -11.22 25.81
CA LEU A 42 -4.83 -9.81 25.76
C LEU A 42 -4.29 -9.38 24.39
N ASP A 43 -3.74 -10.30 23.63
CA ASP A 43 -3.26 -10.11 22.26
C ASP A 43 -4.37 -9.81 21.24
N GLU A 44 -5.63 -10.07 21.61
CA GLU A 44 -6.79 -9.71 20.79
C GLU A 44 -7.22 -8.25 20.96
N PHE A 45 -6.65 -7.50 21.93
CA PHE A 45 -7.08 -6.15 22.27
C PHE A 45 -6.00 -5.10 21.98
N ASP A 46 -6.46 -3.90 21.65
CA ASP A 46 -5.62 -2.73 21.38
C ASP A 46 -5.52 -1.80 22.59
N ALA A 47 -6.47 -1.87 23.52
CA ALA A 47 -6.53 -1.05 24.74
C ALA A 47 -7.41 -1.69 25.82
N VAL A 48 -7.20 -1.28 27.06
CA VAL A 48 -8.01 -1.65 28.22
C VAL A 48 -8.71 -0.41 28.77
N VAL A 49 -10.01 -0.55 29.07
CA VAL A 49 -10.76 0.45 29.84
C VAL A 49 -11.25 -0.21 31.14
N VAL A 50 -10.91 0.40 32.26
CA VAL A 50 -11.36 -0.06 33.59
C VAL A 50 -12.53 0.80 34.04
N SER A 51 -13.68 0.18 34.23
CA SER A 51 -14.96 0.83 34.50
C SER A 51 -15.01 1.51 35.89
N PRO A 52 -15.97 2.40 36.09
CA PRO A 52 -16.45 2.73 37.43
C PRO A 52 -16.84 1.47 38.23
N GLY A 53 -17.06 1.63 39.53
CA GLY A 53 -17.57 0.54 40.37
C GLY A 53 -17.74 0.97 41.81
N PRO A 54 -18.43 0.14 42.63
CA PRO A 54 -18.53 0.34 44.07
C PRO A 54 -17.25 -0.10 44.79
N GLY A 55 -17.08 0.32 46.05
CA GLY A 55 -16.02 -0.16 46.94
C GLY A 55 -14.71 0.62 46.81
N ARG A 56 -13.59 -0.08 47.03
CA ARG A 56 -12.24 0.51 47.10
C ARG A 56 -11.23 -0.26 46.29
N PRO A 57 -10.28 0.39 45.61
CA PRO A 57 -9.27 -0.31 44.77
C PRO A 57 -8.27 -1.17 45.59
N ALA A 58 -8.17 -0.93 46.90
CA ALA A 58 -7.35 -1.74 47.82
C ALA A 58 -8.02 -3.07 48.23
N VAL A 59 -9.29 -3.27 47.90
CA VAL A 59 -10.04 -4.47 48.25
C VAL A 59 -10.11 -5.38 46.99
N GLU A 60 -9.54 -6.56 47.09
CA GLU A 60 -9.46 -7.49 45.97
C GLU A 60 -10.83 -7.85 45.39
N ALA A 61 -11.84 -8.04 46.24
CA ALA A 61 -13.21 -8.35 45.79
C ALA A 61 -13.88 -7.19 45.03
N ASP A 62 -13.45 -5.95 45.23
CA ASP A 62 -14.01 -4.77 44.58
C ASP A 62 -13.30 -4.46 43.25
N PHE A 63 -12.01 -4.85 43.12
CA PHE A 63 -11.18 -4.44 42.00
C PHE A 63 -10.62 -5.59 41.16
N GLY A 64 -10.43 -6.79 41.72
CA GLY A 64 -10.10 -8.04 41.03
C GLY A 64 -9.05 -7.93 39.93
N VAL A 65 -9.36 -8.46 38.74
CA VAL A 65 -8.43 -8.47 37.59
C VAL A 65 -8.09 -7.07 37.06
N SER A 66 -8.84 -6.04 37.43
CA SER A 66 -8.54 -4.64 37.06
C SER A 66 -7.13 -4.24 37.47
N ALA A 67 -6.65 -4.73 38.63
CA ALA A 67 -5.30 -4.46 39.11
C ALA A 67 -4.22 -5.05 38.18
N ARG A 68 -4.36 -6.33 37.80
CA ARG A 68 -3.43 -7.00 36.89
C ARG A 68 -3.51 -6.39 35.49
N ALA A 69 -4.68 -6.03 35.01
CA ALA A 69 -4.85 -5.40 33.71
C ALA A 69 -4.13 -4.06 33.60
N ILE A 70 -4.14 -3.24 34.67
CA ILE A 70 -3.42 -1.97 34.73
C ILE A 70 -1.89 -2.19 34.75
N LEU A 71 -1.40 -3.19 35.49
CA LEU A 71 0.04 -3.39 35.74
C LEU A 71 0.71 -4.27 34.70
N GLU A 72 0.02 -5.32 34.20
CA GLU A 72 0.61 -6.43 33.49
C GLU A 72 0.16 -6.54 32.02
N SER A 73 -0.94 -5.89 31.58
CA SER A 73 -1.42 -6.03 30.20
C SER A 73 -0.44 -5.52 29.13
N GLY A 74 0.39 -4.55 29.48
CA GLY A 74 1.25 -3.85 28.52
C GLY A 74 0.50 -2.94 27.52
N LEU A 75 -0.84 -2.94 27.55
CA LEU A 75 -1.71 -2.19 26.66
C LEU A 75 -1.94 -0.76 27.20
N PRO A 76 -2.34 0.20 26.36
CA PRO A 76 -2.89 1.48 26.78
C PRO A 76 -4.11 1.31 27.69
N VAL A 77 -4.13 2.01 28.83
CA VAL A 77 -5.18 1.88 29.85
C VAL A 77 -5.87 3.22 30.12
N LEU A 78 -7.21 3.23 30.14
CA LEU A 78 -8.02 4.32 30.70
C LEU A 78 -8.80 3.83 31.91
N GLY A 79 -8.56 4.40 33.09
CA GLY A 79 -9.35 4.15 34.28
C GLY A 79 -10.43 5.22 34.48
N VAL A 80 -11.70 4.81 34.69
CA VAL A 80 -12.81 5.71 34.93
C VAL A 80 -13.30 5.53 36.37
N CYS A 81 -13.38 6.61 37.14
CA CYS A 81 -13.86 6.67 38.52
C CYS A 81 -13.12 5.68 39.45
N LEU A 82 -13.64 4.48 39.74
CA LEU A 82 -12.93 3.45 40.50
C LEU A 82 -11.64 3.04 39.79
N GLY A 83 -11.66 2.92 38.43
CA GLY A 83 -10.46 2.67 37.63
C GLY A 83 -9.36 3.72 37.77
N HIS A 84 -9.74 5.01 37.82
CA HIS A 84 -8.81 6.11 38.14
C HIS A 84 -8.23 6.01 39.55
N GLN A 85 -9.05 5.73 40.56
CA GLN A 85 -8.60 5.49 41.93
C GLN A 85 -7.67 4.29 42.01
N GLY A 86 -7.97 3.20 41.23
CA GLY A 86 -7.12 2.04 41.12
C GLY A 86 -5.73 2.37 40.59
N ILE A 87 -5.66 3.16 39.52
CA ILE A 87 -4.37 3.64 38.98
C ILE A 87 -3.59 4.40 40.09
N CYS A 88 -4.23 5.35 40.78
CA CYS A 88 -3.56 6.08 41.84
C CYS A 88 -3.04 5.17 42.96
N HIS A 89 -3.87 4.21 43.39
CA HIS A 89 -3.49 3.25 44.45
C HIS A 89 -2.35 2.33 44.05
N LEU A 90 -2.42 1.71 42.84
CA LEU A 90 -1.46 0.72 42.40
C LEU A 90 -0.03 1.28 42.17
N PHE A 91 0.07 2.56 41.85
CA PHE A 91 1.37 3.23 41.73
C PHE A 91 1.84 3.87 43.04
N GLY A 92 1.16 3.61 44.17
CA GLY A 92 1.61 3.97 45.51
C GLY A 92 0.98 5.27 46.08
N GLY A 93 -0.07 5.78 45.44
CA GLY A 93 -0.88 6.89 45.98
C GLY A 93 -1.91 6.43 47.03
N SER A 94 -2.53 7.36 47.71
CA SER A 94 -3.65 7.11 48.66
C SER A 94 -5.00 7.50 48.06
N VAL A 95 -6.01 6.70 48.39
CA VAL A 95 -7.41 6.95 48.04
C VAL A 95 -8.19 7.06 49.35
N ASP A 96 -8.77 8.24 49.61
CA ASP A 96 -9.47 8.53 50.86
C ASP A 96 -10.82 9.20 50.62
N LEU A 97 -11.55 9.50 51.70
CA LEU A 97 -12.86 10.13 51.63
C LEU A 97 -12.76 11.52 50.97
N ALA A 98 -13.65 11.78 50.03
CA ALA A 98 -13.83 13.13 49.49
C ALA A 98 -14.33 14.09 50.63
N PRO A 99 -13.99 15.35 50.59
CA PRO A 99 -14.50 16.33 51.54
C PRO A 99 -16.03 16.39 51.63
N GLU A 100 -16.69 16.09 50.49
CA GLU A 100 -18.14 15.95 50.36
C GLU A 100 -18.44 14.82 49.38
N PRO A 101 -19.29 13.82 49.70
CA PRO A 101 -19.79 12.84 48.73
C PRO A 101 -20.62 13.54 47.66
N VAL A 102 -20.33 13.20 46.40
CA VAL A 102 -21.00 13.82 45.24
C VAL A 102 -21.58 12.72 44.36
N HIS A 103 -22.89 12.74 44.17
CA HIS A 103 -23.59 11.77 43.32
C HIS A 103 -24.59 12.47 42.40
N GLY A 104 -24.37 12.35 41.06
CA GLY A 104 -25.24 12.92 40.02
C GLY A 104 -25.23 14.43 39.89
N ARG A 105 -24.18 15.11 40.41
CA ARG A 105 -24.05 16.58 40.33
C ARG A 105 -23.00 16.96 39.29
N VAL A 106 -23.25 18.08 38.62
CA VAL A 106 -22.41 18.62 37.54
C VAL A 106 -21.42 19.65 38.10
N PHE A 107 -20.14 19.49 37.75
CA PHE A 107 -19.04 20.38 38.14
C PHE A 107 -18.20 20.80 36.95
N PRO A 108 -17.62 22.03 36.98
CA PRO A 108 -16.61 22.37 35.98
C PRO A 108 -15.28 21.68 36.32
N VAL A 109 -14.61 21.16 35.29
CA VAL A 109 -13.26 20.59 35.39
C VAL A 109 -12.30 21.45 34.60
N GLU A 110 -11.27 21.95 35.26
CA GLU A 110 -10.11 22.61 34.64
C GLU A 110 -9.06 21.53 34.28
N HIS A 111 -8.36 21.69 33.15
CA HIS A 111 -7.35 20.75 32.71
C HIS A 111 -6.21 21.42 31.92
N THR A 112 -5.11 20.70 31.76
CA THR A 112 -3.90 21.19 31.09
C THR A 112 -4.01 21.18 29.54
N GLY A 113 -5.03 20.57 28.97
CA GLY A 113 -5.19 20.44 27.52
C GLY A 113 -4.29 19.38 26.88
N VAL A 114 -3.69 18.47 27.65
CA VAL A 114 -2.81 17.41 27.13
C VAL A 114 -3.52 16.05 27.07
N ASP A 115 -3.02 15.16 26.23
CA ASP A 115 -3.44 13.75 26.12
C ASP A 115 -4.97 13.60 25.93
N VAL A 116 -5.67 12.91 26.84
CA VAL A 116 -7.12 12.69 26.74
C VAL A 116 -7.95 13.99 26.80
N PHE A 117 -7.34 15.10 27.19
CA PHE A 117 -7.96 16.42 27.19
C PHE A 117 -7.54 17.32 26.03
N ALA A 118 -6.79 16.80 25.06
CA ALA A 118 -6.32 17.57 23.90
C ALA A 118 -7.50 18.14 23.11
N GLY A 119 -7.44 19.46 22.80
CA GLY A 119 -8.46 20.15 22.01
C GLY A 119 -9.79 20.40 22.71
N LEU A 120 -9.96 19.96 23.97
CA LEU A 120 -11.18 20.25 24.75
C LEU A 120 -11.13 21.65 25.36
N PRO A 121 -12.29 22.34 25.51
CA PRO A 121 -12.34 23.59 26.22
C PRO A 121 -12.09 23.41 27.73
N SER A 122 -11.38 24.34 28.37
CA SER A 122 -11.15 24.34 29.82
C SER A 122 -11.65 25.65 30.43
N PRO A 123 -12.54 25.59 31.43
CA PRO A 123 -13.20 24.43 32.01
C PRO A 123 -14.36 23.91 31.14
N PHE A 124 -14.73 22.63 31.32
CA PHE A 124 -15.96 22.02 30.79
C PHE A 124 -16.71 21.26 31.91
N LYS A 125 -18.01 20.97 31.73
CA LYS A 125 -18.85 20.40 32.76
C LYS A 125 -18.87 18.87 32.70
N VAL A 126 -18.73 18.22 33.88
CA VAL A 126 -18.76 16.75 34.01
C VAL A 126 -19.64 16.32 35.20
N VAL A 127 -20.14 15.11 35.14
CA VAL A 127 -20.89 14.50 36.22
C VAL A 127 -19.95 13.72 37.14
N ARG A 128 -20.13 13.91 38.44
CA ARG A 128 -19.41 13.18 39.52
C ARG A 128 -20.34 12.22 40.22
N TYR A 129 -19.84 10.98 40.51
CA TYR A 129 -20.53 9.93 41.26
C TYR A 129 -19.55 9.25 42.22
N HIS A 130 -18.91 9.99 43.11
CA HIS A 130 -17.89 9.43 43.99
C HIS A 130 -17.88 10.03 45.40
N SER A 131 -17.60 9.15 46.38
CA SER A 131 -17.34 9.52 47.77
C SER A 131 -15.86 9.41 48.14
N LEU A 132 -15.04 8.86 47.24
CA LEU A 132 -13.60 8.69 47.40
C LEU A 132 -12.86 9.51 46.33
N VAL A 133 -11.65 9.95 46.65
CA VAL A 133 -10.77 10.72 45.79
C VAL A 133 -9.32 10.25 45.96
N ALA A 134 -8.48 10.46 44.93
CA ALA A 134 -7.04 10.36 45.07
C ALA A 134 -6.57 11.52 45.98
N ASP A 135 -6.14 11.22 47.21
CA ASP A 135 -5.69 12.16 48.20
C ASP A 135 -4.20 12.53 48.03
N SER A 136 -3.36 11.56 47.70
CA SER A 136 -1.96 11.79 47.34
C SER A 136 -1.60 11.06 46.04
N LEU A 137 -0.80 11.73 45.21
CA LEU A 137 -0.29 11.14 43.98
C LEU A 137 1.18 10.71 44.11
N PRO A 138 1.56 9.53 43.61
CA PRO A 138 2.96 9.10 43.54
C PRO A 138 3.72 9.89 42.49
N ALA A 139 5.06 9.84 42.54
CA ALA A 139 5.93 10.59 41.62
C ALA A 139 5.75 10.18 40.15
N ASP A 140 5.32 8.93 39.89
CA ASP A 140 5.11 8.39 38.56
C ASP A 140 3.84 8.89 37.87
N LEU A 141 2.89 9.47 38.64
CA LEU A 141 1.66 10.05 38.15
C LEU A 141 1.70 11.55 38.10
N GLU A 142 1.17 12.13 37.06
CA GLU A 142 1.02 13.57 36.89
C GLU A 142 -0.46 13.93 36.84
N PRO A 143 -0.92 14.87 37.71
CA PRO A 143 -2.28 15.35 37.63
C PRO A 143 -2.43 16.28 36.42
N ILE A 144 -3.49 16.09 35.63
CA ILE A 144 -3.76 16.82 34.40
C ILE A 144 -5.15 17.46 34.35
N ALA A 145 -6.01 17.21 35.37
CA ALA A 145 -7.31 17.84 35.50
C ALA A 145 -7.72 17.99 36.98
N TRP A 146 -8.51 19.05 37.31
CA TRP A 146 -8.93 19.40 38.67
C TRP A 146 -10.34 19.96 38.71
N THR A 147 -10.97 19.85 39.89
CA THR A 147 -12.15 20.63 40.30
C THR A 147 -12.07 20.89 41.80
N ASP A 148 -12.26 22.13 42.23
CA ASP A 148 -12.23 22.53 43.64
C ASP A 148 -10.97 22.04 44.41
N GLY A 149 -9.81 21.98 43.72
CA GLY A 149 -8.56 21.46 44.26
C GLY A 149 -8.42 19.93 44.30
N LEU A 150 -9.45 19.18 43.93
CA LEU A 150 -9.43 17.72 43.81
C LEU A 150 -8.91 17.29 42.45
N VAL A 151 -8.09 16.23 42.40
CA VAL A 151 -7.60 15.65 41.16
C VAL A 151 -8.72 14.91 40.44
N MET A 152 -8.99 15.34 39.22
CA MET A 152 -10.03 14.78 38.36
C MET A 152 -9.46 14.04 37.13
N GLY A 153 -8.16 14.16 36.85
CA GLY A 153 -7.48 13.43 35.79
C GLY A 153 -6.02 13.25 36.08
N VAL A 154 -5.49 12.09 35.76
CA VAL A 154 -4.06 11.74 35.87
C VAL A 154 -3.56 11.10 34.59
N ARG A 155 -2.24 11.22 34.35
CA ARG A 155 -1.48 10.41 33.41
C ARG A 155 -0.26 9.79 34.06
N HIS A 156 0.16 8.64 33.61
CA HIS A 156 1.46 8.08 33.99
C HIS A 156 2.56 8.73 33.13
N ARG A 157 3.71 9.08 33.73
CA ARG A 157 4.77 9.85 33.06
C ARG A 157 5.47 9.08 31.92
N SER A 158 5.51 7.74 31.99
CA SER A 158 6.24 6.90 31.04
C SER A 158 5.45 5.75 30.45
N LYS A 159 4.30 5.39 31.04
CA LYS A 159 3.43 4.33 30.55
C LYS A 159 2.17 4.91 29.89
N PRO A 160 1.53 4.19 28.95
CA PRO A 160 0.31 4.65 28.27
C PRO A 160 -0.93 4.45 29.17
N ILE A 161 -0.93 5.12 30.34
CA ILE A 161 -1.98 4.96 31.37
C ILE A 161 -2.53 6.32 31.74
N TRP A 162 -3.86 6.44 31.63
CA TRP A 162 -4.63 7.64 31.98
C TRP A 162 -5.79 7.27 32.89
N GLY A 163 -6.24 8.22 33.69
CA GLY A 163 -7.40 8.04 34.53
C GLY A 163 -8.21 9.32 34.68
N VAL A 164 -9.54 9.20 34.68
CA VAL A 164 -10.48 10.30 34.96
C VAL A 164 -11.40 9.92 36.11
N GLN A 165 -11.58 10.82 37.10
CA GLN A 165 -12.40 10.57 38.28
C GLN A 165 -13.90 10.75 38.01
N PHE A 166 -14.26 11.53 37.01
CA PHE A 166 -15.63 11.78 36.59
C PHE A 166 -16.11 10.74 35.56
N HIS A 167 -17.38 10.80 35.22
CA HIS A 167 -18.05 9.87 34.30
C HIS A 167 -18.20 10.50 32.90
N PRO A 168 -17.32 10.22 31.95
CA PRO A 168 -17.43 10.75 30.58
C PRO A 168 -18.66 10.19 29.84
N GLU A 169 -19.16 9.01 30.20
CA GLU A 169 -20.32 8.36 29.62
C GLU A 169 -21.67 8.92 30.08
N SER A 170 -21.65 9.82 31.09
CA SER A 170 -22.89 10.38 31.60
C SER A 170 -23.49 11.40 30.63
N ILE A 171 -24.83 11.37 30.48
CA ILE A 171 -25.57 12.24 29.56
C ILE A 171 -25.38 13.74 29.82
N SER A 172 -25.02 14.10 31.04
CA SER A 172 -24.77 15.51 31.43
C SER A 172 -23.27 15.86 31.51
N SER A 173 -22.39 14.94 31.11
CA SER A 173 -20.97 15.27 30.91
C SER A 173 -20.78 15.79 29.47
N GLU A 174 -20.17 16.99 29.40
CA GLU A 174 -19.77 17.59 28.12
C GLU A 174 -18.50 16.88 27.61
N PHE A 175 -18.34 16.79 26.30
CA PHE A 175 -17.14 16.28 25.59
C PHE A 175 -16.67 14.86 25.97
N GLY A 176 -17.57 14.00 26.50
CA GLY A 176 -17.20 12.63 26.85
C GLY A 176 -16.80 11.79 25.64
N ARG A 177 -17.46 12.01 24.49
CA ARG A 177 -17.14 11.36 23.23
C ARG A 177 -15.74 11.75 22.71
N GLU A 178 -15.44 13.04 22.74
CA GLU A 178 -14.17 13.60 22.30
C GLU A 178 -13.02 13.14 23.21
N LEU A 179 -13.24 13.04 24.51
CA LEU A 179 -12.28 12.51 25.48
C LEU A 179 -11.93 11.05 25.16
N LEU A 180 -12.94 10.20 24.90
CA LEU A 180 -12.71 8.81 24.53
C LEU A 180 -12.09 8.67 23.12
N ALA A 181 -12.39 9.60 22.20
CA ALA A 181 -11.72 9.66 20.91
C ALA A 181 -10.23 9.99 21.06
N ASN A 182 -9.89 10.96 21.93
CA ASN A 182 -8.49 11.25 22.25
C ASN A 182 -7.77 10.05 22.88
N PHE A 183 -8.41 9.31 23.78
CA PHE A 183 -7.85 8.07 24.33
C PHE A 183 -7.62 7.03 23.23
N ARG A 184 -8.59 6.83 22.33
CA ARG A 184 -8.44 5.93 21.16
C ARG A 184 -7.20 6.31 20.33
N ASP A 185 -7.06 7.60 20.02
CA ASP A 185 -5.98 8.09 19.17
C ASP A 185 -4.61 7.95 19.85
N LEU A 186 -4.54 8.17 21.16
CA LEU A 186 -3.35 7.91 21.98
C LEU A 186 -3.01 6.42 22.04
N ALA A 187 -4.00 5.54 22.19
CA ALA A 187 -3.82 4.10 22.22
C ALA A 187 -3.33 3.58 20.85
N LEU A 188 -3.95 4.03 19.77
CA LEU A 188 -3.51 3.68 18.42
C LEU A 188 -2.09 4.19 18.14
N ALA A 189 -1.77 5.43 18.56
CA ALA A 189 -0.42 5.99 18.43
C ALA A 189 0.62 5.24 19.28
N HIS A 190 0.23 4.72 20.46
CA HIS A 190 1.10 3.88 21.29
C HIS A 190 1.35 2.52 20.66
N ASN A 191 0.29 1.87 20.18
CA ASN A 191 0.37 0.56 19.54
C ASN A 191 1.05 0.64 18.16
N ALA A 192 0.91 1.77 17.46
CA ALA A 192 1.66 2.08 16.25
C ALA A 192 3.15 2.38 16.50
N ARG A 193 3.60 2.47 17.75
CA ARG A 193 5.02 2.36 18.09
C ARG A 193 5.42 0.90 17.99
N SER A 194 5.39 0.39 16.75
CA SER A 194 6.16 -0.78 16.40
C SER A 194 7.57 -0.48 16.91
N GLY A 195 8.29 -1.40 17.51
CA GLY A 195 9.68 -1.16 17.93
C GLY A 195 10.59 -0.76 16.77
N TYR A 196 10.01 -0.59 15.56
CA TYR A 196 10.69 -0.19 14.33
C TYR A 196 11.02 1.30 14.30
N GLN A 197 12.25 1.60 13.84
CA GLN A 197 12.73 2.96 13.60
C GLN A 197 13.41 3.04 12.23
N VAL A 198 13.05 4.06 11.45
CA VAL A 198 13.70 4.34 10.15
C VAL A 198 14.83 5.32 10.35
N HIS A 199 16.05 4.90 9.99
CA HIS A 199 17.24 5.74 9.96
C HIS A 199 17.48 6.23 8.53
N VAL A 200 17.86 7.48 8.37
CA VAL A 200 18.10 8.12 7.08
C VAL A 200 19.49 8.70 6.99
N ARG A 201 20.16 8.47 5.85
CA ARG A 201 21.39 9.18 5.47
C ARG A 201 21.20 9.81 4.10
N LYS A 202 21.35 11.11 4.01
CA LYS A 202 21.36 11.88 2.76
C LYS A 202 22.78 11.96 2.23
N VAL A 203 22.94 11.77 0.91
CA VAL A 203 24.20 11.89 0.17
C VAL A 203 23.98 12.84 -1.00
N SER A 204 24.79 13.91 -1.09
CA SER A 204 24.71 14.88 -2.19
C SER A 204 25.41 14.34 -3.44
N ALA A 205 24.80 13.33 -4.07
CA ALA A 205 25.28 12.69 -5.29
C ALA A 205 24.10 12.19 -6.13
N LEU A 206 24.24 12.29 -7.46
CA LEU A 206 23.35 11.66 -8.45
C LEU A 206 24.13 10.55 -9.16
N PRO A 207 24.10 9.31 -8.66
CA PRO A 207 24.76 8.19 -9.28
C PRO A 207 24.03 7.74 -10.56
N ASP A 208 24.77 7.07 -11.45
CA ASP A 208 24.17 6.23 -12.48
C ASP A 208 23.47 5.04 -11.81
N THR A 209 22.14 5.00 -11.90
CA THR A 209 21.32 4.00 -11.21
C THR A 209 21.56 2.57 -11.70
N GLU A 210 21.88 2.38 -13.00
CA GLU A 210 22.23 1.08 -13.55
C GLU A 210 23.59 0.59 -13.00
N ALA A 211 24.61 1.45 -13.04
CA ALA A 211 25.92 1.09 -12.51
C ALA A 211 25.85 0.81 -11.00
N LEU A 212 25.09 1.63 -10.25
CA LEU A 212 24.89 1.46 -8.82
C LEU A 212 24.16 0.15 -8.51
N PHE A 213 23.09 -0.17 -9.25
CA PHE A 213 22.34 -1.42 -9.07
C PHE A 213 23.21 -2.65 -9.36
N ARG A 214 23.96 -2.63 -10.46
CA ARG A 214 24.88 -3.71 -10.81
C ARG A 214 25.96 -3.94 -9.75
N ASP A 215 26.52 -2.86 -9.19
CA ASP A 215 27.55 -2.93 -8.17
C ASP A 215 27.05 -3.42 -6.81
N LEU A 216 25.84 -3.01 -6.40
CA LEU A 216 25.32 -3.27 -5.06
C LEU A 216 24.39 -4.48 -4.97
N TYR A 217 23.55 -4.72 -5.99
CA TYR A 217 22.37 -5.57 -5.86
C TYR A 217 22.23 -6.66 -6.92
N ALA A 218 22.94 -6.61 -8.06
CA ALA A 218 22.75 -7.57 -9.16
C ALA A 218 22.95 -9.04 -8.76
N SER A 219 23.73 -9.32 -7.71
CA SER A 219 23.92 -10.66 -7.14
C SER A 219 23.33 -10.80 -5.74
N GLY A 220 22.49 -9.85 -5.33
CA GLY A 220 21.83 -9.84 -4.04
C GLY A 220 20.69 -10.85 -3.93
N LYS A 221 20.10 -10.96 -2.74
CA LYS A 221 18.95 -11.81 -2.46
C LYS A 221 17.66 -11.05 -2.78
N HIS A 222 16.87 -11.52 -3.74
CA HIS A 222 15.60 -10.88 -4.16
C HIS A 222 15.76 -9.40 -4.53
N PRO A 223 16.65 -9.06 -5.48
CA PRO A 223 16.91 -7.66 -5.81
C PRO A 223 15.71 -7.01 -6.49
N PHE A 224 15.52 -5.72 -6.19
CA PHE A 224 14.50 -4.90 -6.81
C PHE A 224 15.05 -3.54 -7.24
N TRP A 225 14.49 -3.03 -8.32
CA TRP A 225 14.73 -1.67 -8.81
C TRP A 225 13.41 -1.12 -9.35
N LEU A 226 12.79 -0.19 -8.60
CA LEU A 226 11.71 0.63 -9.10
C LEU A 226 12.32 1.86 -9.75
N ASP A 227 12.14 2.00 -11.06
CA ASP A 227 12.94 2.88 -11.90
C ASP A 227 12.10 3.98 -12.54
N SER A 228 12.51 5.24 -12.35
CA SER A 228 12.00 6.39 -13.08
C SER A 228 12.93 6.71 -14.25
N SER A 229 12.94 5.84 -15.28
CA SER A 229 13.79 6.03 -16.46
C SER A 229 13.36 7.23 -17.33
N SER A 230 12.12 7.69 -17.17
CA SER A 230 11.61 8.94 -17.71
C SER A 230 11.11 9.83 -16.58
N VAL A 231 11.88 10.85 -16.22
CA VAL A 231 11.50 11.79 -15.15
C VAL A 231 10.43 12.74 -15.65
N ILE A 232 9.24 12.63 -15.06
CA ILE A 232 8.06 13.43 -15.44
C ILE A 232 7.57 14.15 -14.19
N GLY A 233 7.50 15.49 -14.26
CA GLY A 233 7.06 16.31 -13.13
C GLY A 233 5.69 15.90 -12.60
N GLY A 234 5.59 15.59 -11.30
CA GLY A 234 4.37 15.16 -10.64
C GLY A 234 4.01 13.67 -10.81
N LEU A 235 4.75 12.89 -11.63
CA LEU A 235 4.50 11.45 -11.82
C LEU A 235 5.67 10.58 -11.37
N SER A 236 6.88 10.91 -11.82
CA SER A 236 8.07 10.12 -11.53
C SER A 236 9.25 11.03 -11.23
N ARG A 237 9.84 10.87 -10.09
CA ARG A 237 10.97 11.67 -9.59
C ARG A 237 12.06 10.81 -8.99
N PHE A 238 11.66 9.69 -8.39
CA PHE A 238 12.55 8.86 -7.60
C PHE A 238 12.74 7.48 -8.22
N SER A 239 13.95 6.94 -8.12
CA SER A 239 14.20 5.51 -8.30
C SER A 239 14.55 4.89 -6.95
N PHE A 240 14.02 3.69 -6.68
CA PHE A 240 14.26 2.95 -5.44
C PHE A 240 14.97 1.64 -5.76
N LEU A 241 16.09 1.38 -5.08
CA LEU A 241 16.94 0.21 -5.29
C LEU A 241 17.21 -0.50 -3.98
N GLY A 242 17.21 -1.83 -3.99
CA GLY A 242 17.51 -2.62 -2.80
C GLY A 242 17.46 -4.11 -3.07
N ASP A 243 17.62 -4.87 -2.00
CA ASP A 243 17.49 -6.33 -1.99
C ASP A 243 17.03 -6.86 -0.62
N GLY A 244 16.84 -8.17 -0.51
CA GLY A 244 16.46 -8.87 0.71
C GLY A 244 17.64 -9.34 1.56
N SER A 245 18.77 -8.67 1.53
CA SER A 245 19.97 -9.04 2.31
C SER A 245 19.98 -8.49 3.73
N GLY A 246 19.06 -7.61 4.08
CA GLY A 246 18.96 -7.02 5.41
C GLY A 246 18.46 -8.01 6.47
N PRO A 247 18.79 -7.78 7.76
CA PRO A 247 18.45 -8.72 8.84
C PRO A 247 16.95 -8.82 9.12
N LEU A 248 16.17 -7.79 8.78
CA LEU A 248 14.72 -7.74 8.96
C LEU A 248 13.95 -8.00 7.66
N ALA A 249 14.66 -8.25 6.55
CA ALA A 249 14.03 -8.51 5.25
C ALA A 249 13.27 -9.83 5.24
N GLU A 250 12.09 -9.82 4.60
CA GLU A 250 11.22 -10.99 4.41
C GLU A 250 10.73 -11.06 2.97
N TYR A 251 10.82 -12.23 2.37
CA TYR A 251 10.20 -12.47 1.07
C TYR A 251 8.89 -13.19 1.23
N LEU A 252 7.82 -12.63 0.68
CA LEU A 252 6.47 -13.19 0.69
C LEU A 252 6.14 -13.75 -0.67
N SER A 253 5.59 -14.96 -0.73
CA SER A 253 4.93 -15.50 -1.92
C SER A 253 3.56 -16.07 -1.55
N TYR A 254 2.59 -15.87 -2.43
CA TYR A 254 1.21 -16.31 -2.22
C TYR A 254 0.67 -17.08 -3.40
N ARG A 255 -0.13 -18.11 -3.11
CA ARG A 255 -0.88 -18.87 -4.10
C ARG A 255 -2.33 -18.99 -3.71
N LEU A 256 -3.23 -18.53 -4.56
CA LEU A 256 -4.68 -18.67 -4.39
C LEU A 256 -5.13 -20.12 -4.23
N ALA A 257 -4.51 -21.04 -4.98
CA ALA A 257 -4.87 -22.45 -4.96
C ALA A 257 -4.72 -23.10 -3.57
N THR A 258 -3.82 -22.58 -2.73
CA THR A 258 -3.59 -23.07 -1.36
C THR A 258 -4.11 -22.13 -0.29
N GLY A 259 -4.42 -20.87 -0.63
CA GLY A 259 -4.78 -19.83 0.33
C GLY A 259 -3.65 -19.51 1.33
N THR A 260 -2.39 -19.72 0.93
CA THR A 260 -1.25 -19.72 1.85
C THR A 260 -0.24 -18.66 1.46
N VAL A 261 0.15 -17.82 2.40
CA VAL A 261 1.31 -16.92 2.33
C VAL A 261 2.53 -17.68 2.86
N THR A 262 3.56 -17.83 2.03
CA THR A 262 4.86 -18.34 2.44
C THR A 262 5.77 -17.15 2.73
N VAL A 263 6.38 -17.13 3.92
CA VAL A 263 7.28 -16.08 4.40
C VAL A 263 8.68 -16.66 4.55
N GLU A 264 9.63 -16.15 3.79
CA GLU A 264 11.06 -16.48 3.92
C GLU A 264 11.80 -15.32 4.59
N SER A 265 12.45 -15.56 5.71
CA SER A 265 13.18 -14.58 6.50
C SER A 265 14.58 -15.06 6.83
N ALA A 266 15.35 -14.28 7.57
CA ALA A 266 16.65 -14.67 8.11
C ALA A 266 16.57 -15.86 9.11
N THR A 267 15.40 -16.05 9.76
CA THR A 267 15.17 -17.11 10.75
C THR A 267 14.64 -18.41 10.15
N GLY A 268 14.28 -18.41 8.87
CA GLY A 268 13.74 -19.57 8.14
C GLY A 268 12.52 -19.27 7.34
N THR A 269 11.81 -20.33 6.94
CA THR A 269 10.57 -20.24 6.15
C THR A 269 9.38 -20.67 7.00
N SER A 270 8.32 -19.90 6.96
CA SER A 270 7.03 -20.19 7.60
C SER A 270 5.87 -20.02 6.61
N THR A 271 4.70 -20.57 6.96
CA THR A 271 3.49 -20.47 6.14
C THR A 271 2.32 -20.02 7.00
N VAL A 272 1.48 -19.14 6.44
CA VAL A 272 0.28 -18.61 7.10
C VAL A 272 -0.90 -18.82 6.17
N GLU A 273 -1.97 -19.48 6.64
CA GLU A 273 -3.24 -19.57 5.91
C GLU A 273 -4.00 -18.26 6.11
N SER A 274 -4.07 -17.44 5.08
CA SER A 274 -4.75 -16.14 5.08
C SER A 274 -4.93 -15.65 3.66
N PRO A 275 -6.00 -14.92 3.33
CA PRO A 275 -6.07 -14.11 2.12
C PRO A 275 -4.89 -13.11 2.09
N PHE A 276 -4.34 -12.86 0.89
CA PHE A 276 -3.13 -12.08 0.77
C PHE A 276 -3.31 -10.62 1.22
N PHE A 277 -4.41 -9.99 0.81
CA PHE A 277 -4.68 -8.61 1.21
C PHE A 277 -4.88 -8.46 2.72
N GLU A 278 -5.52 -9.44 3.39
CA GLU A 278 -5.71 -9.42 4.84
C GLU A 278 -4.37 -9.59 5.58
N TYR A 279 -3.52 -10.51 5.09
CA TYR A 279 -2.18 -10.69 5.63
C TYR A 279 -1.34 -9.41 5.49
N LEU A 280 -1.28 -8.84 4.28
CA LEU A 280 -0.50 -7.63 4.00
C LEU A 280 -0.96 -6.45 4.87
N ASP A 281 -2.27 -6.27 5.02
CA ASP A 281 -2.86 -5.21 5.83
C ASP A 281 -2.49 -5.34 7.32
N SER A 282 -2.58 -6.56 7.85
CA SER A 282 -2.17 -6.88 9.20
C SER A 282 -0.68 -6.56 9.44
N GLN A 283 0.20 -6.97 8.52
CA GLN A 283 1.64 -6.73 8.63
C GLN A 283 2.00 -5.23 8.57
N LEU A 284 1.36 -4.47 7.68
CA LEU A 284 1.58 -3.02 7.57
C LEU A 284 1.08 -2.29 8.82
N THR A 285 -0.05 -2.71 9.38
CA THR A 285 -0.59 -2.15 10.62
C THR A 285 0.36 -2.38 11.79
N GLN A 286 0.89 -3.60 11.94
CA GLN A 286 1.82 -3.95 13.03
C GLN A 286 3.18 -3.26 12.93
N ARG A 287 3.62 -2.92 11.71
CA ARG A 287 4.96 -2.35 11.42
C ARG A 287 4.89 -0.86 11.09
N ALA A 288 3.75 -0.21 11.30
CA ALA A 288 3.56 1.19 10.92
C ALA A 288 4.61 2.11 11.58
N VAL A 289 5.24 2.95 10.75
CA VAL A 289 6.22 3.95 11.19
C VAL A 289 6.02 5.22 10.37
N PRO A 290 6.00 6.41 11.00
CA PRO A 290 5.88 7.66 10.26
C PRO A 290 7.11 7.91 9.36
N THR A 291 6.90 8.64 8.27
CA THR A 291 8.00 9.08 7.42
C THR A 291 8.92 10.02 8.19
N PRO A 292 10.25 9.78 8.20
CA PRO A 292 11.19 10.66 8.86
C PRO A 292 11.19 12.08 8.27
N GLU A 293 11.42 13.08 9.11
CA GLU A 293 11.55 14.47 8.66
C GLU A 293 12.68 14.65 7.64
N GLY A 294 12.44 15.48 6.62
CA GLY A 294 13.44 15.82 5.61
C GLY A 294 13.58 14.82 4.47
N VAL A 295 12.75 13.76 4.45
CA VAL A 295 12.62 12.85 3.29
C VAL A 295 11.56 13.41 2.33
N PRO A 296 11.88 13.65 1.06
CA PRO A 296 10.95 14.30 0.10
C PRO A 296 10.03 13.32 -0.63
N PHE A 297 9.77 12.13 -0.08
CA PHE A 297 8.92 11.07 -0.62
C PHE A 297 8.25 10.29 0.51
N ASP A 298 7.13 9.62 0.22
CA ASP A 298 6.30 8.93 1.21
C ASP A 298 6.73 7.48 1.47
N PHE A 299 7.57 6.90 0.60
CA PHE A 299 8.03 5.52 0.74
C PHE A 299 9.16 5.40 1.77
N ASN A 300 8.82 5.04 2.98
CA ASN A 300 9.71 4.95 4.13
C ASN A 300 10.12 3.52 4.50
N LEU A 301 10.38 2.65 3.51
CA LEU A 301 10.52 1.19 3.63
C LEU A 301 9.15 0.47 3.68
N GLY A 302 9.16 -0.86 3.63
CA GLY A 302 7.95 -1.67 3.59
C GLY A 302 7.97 -2.71 2.48
N TYR A 303 6.82 -3.02 1.90
CA TYR A 303 6.66 -4.10 0.93
C TYR A 303 6.79 -3.59 -0.51
N ILE A 304 7.62 -4.28 -1.31
CA ILE A 304 7.85 -4.01 -2.73
C ILE A 304 7.65 -5.30 -3.50
N GLY A 305 6.89 -5.24 -4.59
CA GLY A 305 6.68 -6.43 -5.42
C GLY A 305 5.52 -6.31 -6.37
N TYR A 306 4.87 -7.43 -6.64
CA TYR A 306 3.74 -7.48 -7.56
C TYR A 306 2.52 -8.19 -6.97
N LEU A 307 1.37 -7.75 -7.44
CA LEU A 307 0.06 -8.38 -7.30
C LEU A 307 -0.33 -8.91 -8.68
N GLY A 308 -0.44 -10.23 -8.84
CA GLY A 308 -0.85 -10.86 -10.09
C GLY A 308 -2.35 -10.70 -10.35
N TYR A 309 -2.76 -10.76 -11.61
CA TYR A 309 -4.16 -10.56 -12.02
C TYR A 309 -5.14 -11.53 -11.36
N GLU A 310 -4.72 -12.78 -11.11
CA GLU A 310 -5.54 -13.80 -10.50
C GLU A 310 -5.99 -13.48 -9.08
N LEU A 311 -5.30 -12.55 -8.37
CA LEU A 311 -5.77 -12.00 -7.08
C LEU A 311 -7.15 -11.31 -7.20
N LYS A 312 -7.68 -11.09 -8.39
CA LYS A 312 -9.09 -10.71 -8.62
C LYS A 312 -10.07 -11.55 -7.80
N ALA A 313 -9.71 -12.80 -7.50
CA ALA A 313 -10.52 -13.70 -6.70
C ALA A 313 -10.72 -13.19 -5.25
N GLU A 314 -9.76 -12.45 -4.70
CA GLU A 314 -9.92 -11.78 -3.40
C GLU A 314 -10.73 -10.46 -3.48
N SER A 315 -11.01 -10.00 -4.71
CA SER A 315 -11.83 -8.80 -4.99
C SER A 315 -13.21 -9.15 -5.54
N GLY A 316 -13.67 -10.40 -5.37
CA GLY A 316 -15.03 -10.85 -5.69
C GLY A 316 -15.20 -11.55 -7.04
N ALA A 317 -14.15 -11.71 -7.86
CA ALA A 317 -14.19 -12.49 -9.08
C ALA A 317 -13.88 -13.98 -8.81
N GLN A 318 -13.88 -14.81 -9.86
CA GLN A 318 -13.56 -16.24 -9.75
C GLN A 318 -12.08 -16.51 -10.06
N ALA A 319 -11.47 -17.47 -9.36
CA ALA A 319 -10.17 -18.05 -9.69
C ALA A 319 -10.36 -19.17 -10.73
N VAL A 320 -10.27 -18.84 -12.02
CA VAL A 320 -10.48 -19.81 -13.12
C VAL A 320 -9.17 -20.45 -13.56
N TYR A 321 -8.10 -19.68 -13.58
CA TYR A 321 -6.78 -20.10 -14.05
C TYR A 321 -5.72 -19.94 -12.95
N GLN A 322 -4.61 -20.63 -13.14
CA GLN A 322 -3.43 -20.53 -12.29
C GLN A 322 -2.19 -20.26 -13.15
N ALA A 323 -1.41 -19.25 -12.79
CA ALA A 323 -0.13 -18.93 -13.41
C ALA A 323 1.01 -19.83 -12.89
N GLU A 324 2.13 -19.89 -13.62
CA GLU A 324 3.34 -20.59 -13.20
C GLU A 324 3.98 -19.93 -11.97
N GLU A 325 4.11 -18.60 -12.01
CA GLU A 325 4.60 -17.78 -10.91
C GLU A 325 3.58 -17.64 -9.77
N PRO A 326 3.99 -17.19 -8.57
CA PRO A 326 3.09 -16.85 -7.47
C PRO A 326 2.04 -15.82 -7.88
N ASP A 327 0.81 -15.93 -7.32
CA ASP A 327 -0.26 -14.97 -7.55
C ASP A 327 0.04 -13.59 -6.92
N ALA A 328 0.88 -13.55 -5.87
CA ALA A 328 1.55 -12.35 -5.39
C ALA A 328 2.95 -12.69 -4.89
N ALA A 329 3.89 -11.78 -5.09
CA ALA A 329 5.21 -11.86 -4.48
C ALA A 329 5.69 -10.47 -4.06
N MET A 330 6.11 -10.34 -2.80
CA MET A 330 6.59 -9.10 -2.22
C MET A 330 7.80 -9.30 -1.33
N LEU A 331 8.70 -8.35 -1.37
CA LEU A 331 9.82 -8.23 -0.45
C LEU A 331 9.50 -7.15 0.59
N PHE A 332 9.52 -7.51 1.89
CA PHE A 332 9.66 -6.54 2.96
C PHE A 332 11.11 -6.04 2.95
N ALA A 333 11.31 -4.85 2.41
CA ALA A 333 12.61 -4.22 2.32
C ALA A 333 12.89 -3.42 3.60
N ASP A 334 13.86 -3.88 4.38
CA ASP A 334 14.33 -3.18 5.57
C ASP A 334 15.44 -2.17 5.26
N ARG A 335 15.89 -2.10 4.00
CA ARG A 335 16.92 -1.19 3.50
C ARG A 335 16.64 -0.82 2.05
N LEU A 336 16.87 0.44 1.70
CA LEU A 336 16.80 0.89 0.31
C LEU A 336 17.68 2.11 0.05
N ILE A 337 17.94 2.34 -1.23
CA ILE A 337 18.50 3.59 -1.77
C ILE A 337 17.42 4.26 -2.61
N ALA A 338 17.14 5.53 -2.34
CA ALA A 338 16.24 6.37 -3.12
C ALA A 338 17.04 7.45 -3.83
N VAL A 339 17.01 7.48 -5.16
CA VAL A 339 17.70 8.48 -6.00
C VAL A 339 16.69 9.51 -6.45
N ASP A 340 16.89 10.77 -6.05
CA ASP A 340 16.11 11.93 -6.48
C ASP A 340 16.71 12.52 -7.75
N HIS A 341 16.12 12.22 -8.89
CA HIS A 341 16.58 12.66 -10.20
C HIS A 341 16.40 14.17 -10.44
N VAL A 342 15.52 14.82 -9.68
CA VAL A 342 15.25 16.27 -9.82
C VAL A 342 16.20 17.09 -8.93
N ALA A 343 16.36 16.69 -7.65
CA ALA A 343 17.24 17.41 -6.74
C ALA A 343 18.73 17.02 -6.92
N GLY A 344 19.02 15.90 -7.59
CA GLY A 344 20.40 15.39 -7.72
C GLY A 344 20.96 14.86 -6.41
N GLU A 345 20.10 14.30 -5.56
CA GLU A 345 20.41 13.81 -4.22
C GLU A 345 20.05 12.34 -4.09
N THR A 346 20.70 11.67 -3.17
CA THR A 346 20.39 10.25 -2.86
C THR A 346 20.14 10.09 -1.38
N TYR A 347 19.12 9.33 -1.04
CA TYR A 347 18.72 9.00 0.33
C TYR A 347 18.90 7.51 0.56
N LEU A 348 19.51 7.14 1.67
CA LEU A 348 19.61 5.77 2.12
C LEU A 348 18.70 5.62 3.35
N LEU A 349 17.85 4.62 3.35
CA LEU A 349 16.95 4.31 4.46
C LEU A 349 17.29 2.91 4.98
N ALA A 350 17.33 2.76 6.30
CA ALA A 350 17.51 1.47 6.96
C ALA A 350 16.63 1.38 8.20
N LEU A 351 16.04 0.20 8.41
CA LEU A 351 15.14 -0.09 9.53
C LEU A 351 15.94 -0.72 10.68
N SER A 352 15.63 -0.32 11.90
CA SER A 352 16.04 -1.03 13.12
C SER A 352 14.81 -1.46 13.92
N LEU A 353 14.98 -2.39 14.84
CA LEU A 353 13.92 -2.90 15.70
C LEU A 353 14.41 -2.87 17.16
N ASP A 354 13.54 -2.39 18.07
CA ASP A 354 13.75 -2.39 19.53
C ASP A 354 15.07 -1.72 19.99
N GLY A 355 15.50 -0.66 19.26
CA GLY A 355 16.71 0.11 19.57
C GLY A 355 18.02 -0.59 19.19
N ASN A 356 17.96 -1.69 18.43
CA ASN A 356 19.15 -2.34 17.87
C ASN A 356 19.60 -1.67 16.56
N ASP A 357 20.17 -0.48 16.68
CA ASP A 357 20.48 0.40 15.54
C ASP A 357 21.82 0.08 14.84
N ALA A 358 22.67 -0.72 15.46
CA ALA A 358 24.06 -0.90 15.05
C ALA A 358 24.21 -1.35 13.58
N ASP A 359 23.42 -2.33 13.14
CA ASP A 359 23.42 -2.86 11.78
C ASP A 359 22.90 -1.83 10.76
N ALA A 360 21.83 -1.13 11.09
CA ALA A 360 21.24 -0.08 10.24
C ALA A 360 22.25 1.06 10.02
N LEU A 361 22.84 1.56 11.10
CA LEU A 361 23.83 2.64 11.05
C LEU A 361 25.11 2.23 10.32
N ALA A 362 25.58 1.00 10.52
CA ALA A 362 26.76 0.46 9.81
C ALA A 362 26.49 0.37 8.30
N TRP A 363 25.33 -0.16 7.90
CA TRP A 363 24.94 -0.24 6.50
C TRP A 363 24.83 1.14 5.86
N LEU A 364 24.20 2.12 6.53
CA LEU A 364 24.11 3.50 6.06
C LEU A 364 25.50 4.13 5.86
N ALA A 365 26.44 3.84 6.78
CA ALA A 365 27.80 4.37 6.68
C ALA A 365 28.57 3.78 5.49
N VAL A 366 28.54 2.45 5.32
CA VAL A 366 29.26 1.76 4.25
C VAL A 366 28.66 2.08 2.89
N THR A 367 27.34 1.93 2.74
CA THR A 367 26.64 2.13 1.48
C THR A 367 26.68 3.59 1.04
N GLY A 368 26.55 4.54 1.99
CA GLY A 368 26.64 5.97 1.67
C GLY A 368 28.02 6.36 1.10
N ASN A 369 29.10 5.73 1.53
CA ASN A 369 30.42 5.96 0.96
C ASN A 369 30.53 5.35 -0.46
N ARG A 370 29.89 4.20 -0.73
CA ARG A 370 29.82 3.61 -2.09
C ARG A 370 29.03 4.51 -3.04
N VAL A 371 27.87 5.00 -2.61
CA VAL A 371 27.04 5.95 -3.39
C VAL A 371 27.81 7.23 -3.71
N ALA A 372 28.53 7.80 -2.75
CA ALA A 372 29.33 9.02 -2.96
C ALA A 372 30.47 8.82 -3.97
N GLY A 373 31.00 7.61 -4.08
CA GLY A 373 32.06 7.23 -5.03
C GLY A 373 31.57 6.64 -6.35
N ALA A 374 30.25 6.45 -6.52
CA ALA A 374 29.68 5.84 -7.71
C ALA A 374 29.82 6.73 -8.96
N PRO A 375 29.87 6.13 -10.16
CA PRO A 375 29.83 6.89 -11.42
C PRO A 375 28.58 7.78 -11.45
N ARG A 376 28.75 9.00 -11.97
CA ARG A 376 27.61 9.90 -12.16
C ARG A 376 26.84 9.52 -13.41
N ALA A 377 25.52 9.73 -13.38
CA ALA A 377 24.69 9.58 -14.56
C ALA A 377 25.25 10.44 -15.72
N ALA A 378 25.69 9.76 -16.79
CA ALA A 378 26.00 10.43 -18.04
C ALA A 378 24.66 10.73 -18.72
N GLY A 379 24.48 11.95 -19.24
CA GLY A 379 23.25 12.29 -19.98
C GLY A 379 23.04 11.26 -21.09
N GLU A 380 21.93 10.53 -21.04
CA GLU A 380 21.63 9.49 -22.02
C GLU A 380 21.44 10.10 -23.39
N THR A 381 22.36 9.87 -24.30
CA THR A 381 22.14 10.09 -25.73
C THR A 381 21.37 8.87 -26.25
N GLY A 382 20.04 8.97 -26.29
CA GLY A 382 19.19 7.94 -26.86
C GLY A 382 19.59 7.66 -28.28
N LYS A 383 20.25 6.52 -28.52
CA LYS A 383 20.38 5.98 -29.88
C LYS A 383 19.01 5.48 -30.28
N SER A 384 18.48 6.00 -31.39
CA SER A 384 17.30 5.45 -32.06
C SER A 384 17.51 3.96 -32.31
N SER A 385 16.82 3.12 -31.54
CA SER A 385 16.79 1.67 -31.75
C SER A 385 16.01 1.40 -33.03
N ARG A 386 16.53 0.51 -33.86
CA ARG A 386 15.77 -0.01 -34.98
C ARG A 386 14.74 -1.01 -34.42
N TRP A 387 13.46 -0.62 -34.44
CA TRP A 387 12.39 -1.52 -34.08
C TRP A 387 12.33 -2.72 -35.02
N LEU A 388 12.20 -3.93 -34.45
CA LEU A 388 12.01 -5.12 -35.25
C LEU A 388 10.61 -5.12 -35.87
N ASP A 389 10.53 -5.62 -37.10
CA ASP A 389 9.26 -5.90 -37.77
C ASP A 389 8.65 -7.18 -37.15
N MET A 390 7.49 -7.00 -36.48
CA MET A 390 6.77 -8.08 -35.82
C MET A 390 6.30 -9.17 -36.78
N THR A 391 6.24 -8.86 -38.08
CA THR A 391 5.87 -9.83 -39.12
C THR A 391 7.07 -10.58 -39.74
N SER A 392 8.28 -10.22 -39.31
CA SER A 392 9.52 -10.84 -39.86
C SER A 392 9.62 -12.32 -39.53
N PRO A 393 10.24 -13.12 -40.41
CA PRO A 393 10.47 -14.53 -40.14
C PRO A 393 11.29 -14.81 -38.88
N GLU A 394 12.20 -13.88 -38.50
CA GLU A 394 13.01 -14.00 -37.29
C GLU A 394 12.13 -13.96 -36.04
N VAL A 395 11.24 -12.99 -35.97
CA VAL A 395 10.30 -12.85 -34.82
C VAL A 395 9.37 -14.06 -34.79
N ARG A 396 8.79 -14.46 -35.91
CA ARG A 396 7.87 -15.62 -35.99
C ARG A 396 8.48 -16.94 -35.57
N ARG A 397 9.80 -17.09 -35.64
CA ARG A 397 10.49 -18.34 -35.23
C ARG A 397 10.60 -18.47 -33.70
N VAL A 398 10.66 -17.39 -32.99
CA VAL A 398 10.89 -17.37 -31.53
C VAL A 398 9.66 -16.95 -30.74
N ALA A 399 8.71 -16.23 -31.35
CA ALA A 399 7.50 -15.76 -30.73
C ALA A 399 6.29 -16.59 -31.10
N ALA A 400 5.54 -17.06 -30.10
CA ALA A 400 4.27 -17.75 -30.28
C ALA A 400 3.18 -16.99 -29.50
N ALA A 401 2.08 -16.70 -30.20
CA ALA A 401 0.91 -16.10 -29.55
C ALA A 401 -0.03 -17.22 -29.10
N ARG A 402 -0.68 -17.06 -27.91
CA ARG A 402 -1.72 -17.97 -27.43
C ARG A 402 -2.85 -18.08 -28.46
N HIS A 403 -3.25 -16.95 -29.02
CA HIS A 403 -4.21 -16.86 -30.14
C HIS A 403 -3.52 -16.24 -31.35
N ASP A 404 -3.56 -16.95 -32.49
CA ASP A 404 -3.10 -16.40 -33.75
C ASP A 404 -4.04 -15.28 -34.26
N HIS A 405 -3.72 -14.69 -35.41
CA HIS A 405 -4.49 -13.59 -36.00
C HIS A 405 -5.99 -13.92 -36.08
N ASP A 406 -6.35 -15.04 -36.72
CA ASP A 406 -7.75 -15.40 -36.94
C ASP A 406 -8.46 -15.75 -35.62
N GLY A 407 -7.74 -16.39 -34.69
CA GLY A 407 -8.19 -16.72 -33.37
C GLY A 407 -8.48 -15.45 -32.53
N TYR A 408 -7.61 -14.44 -32.62
CA TYR A 408 -7.80 -13.18 -31.89
C TYR A 408 -8.93 -12.34 -32.47
N LEU A 409 -9.02 -12.23 -33.82
CA LEU A 409 -10.15 -11.55 -34.47
C LEU A 409 -11.50 -12.21 -34.16
N LYS A 410 -11.54 -13.54 -34.06
CA LYS A 410 -12.75 -14.21 -33.60
C LYS A 410 -13.16 -13.79 -32.22
N ARG A 411 -12.22 -13.65 -31.27
CA ARG A 411 -12.49 -13.21 -29.91
C ARG A 411 -12.93 -11.74 -29.83
N ILE A 412 -12.39 -10.87 -30.67
CA ILE A 412 -12.89 -9.49 -30.80
C ILE A 412 -14.36 -9.49 -31.26
N LYS A 413 -14.74 -10.35 -32.22
CA LYS A 413 -16.14 -10.48 -32.63
C LYS A 413 -17.04 -11.02 -31.52
N GLU A 414 -16.53 -11.89 -30.67
CA GLU A 414 -17.25 -12.35 -29.49
C GLU A 414 -17.38 -11.21 -28.44
N CYS A 415 -16.39 -10.33 -28.28
CA CYS A 415 -16.53 -9.11 -27.48
C CYS A 415 -17.65 -8.20 -28.00
N PHE A 416 -17.73 -7.98 -29.32
CA PHE A 416 -18.86 -7.22 -29.91
C PHE A 416 -20.20 -7.88 -29.62
N HIS A 417 -20.26 -9.21 -29.71
CA HIS A 417 -21.49 -9.93 -29.36
C HIS A 417 -21.92 -9.68 -27.91
N GLU A 418 -20.99 -9.71 -26.94
CA GLU A 418 -21.29 -9.44 -25.54
C GLU A 418 -21.73 -7.98 -25.34
N ILE A 419 -21.10 -7.03 -26.03
CA ILE A 419 -21.43 -5.60 -25.99
C ILE A 419 -22.85 -5.35 -26.58
N ASP A 420 -23.13 -5.94 -27.74
CA ASP A 420 -24.44 -5.81 -28.42
C ASP A 420 -25.59 -6.41 -27.59
N HIS A 421 -25.31 -7.40 -26.75
CA HIS A 421 -26.28 -8.03 -25.86
C HIS A 421 -26.38 -7.35 -24.49
N GLY A 422 -25.59 -6.28 -24.25
CA GLY A 422 -25.62 -5.51 -23.02
C GLY A 422 -24.92 -6.18 -21.82
N GLU A 423 -24.11 -7.21 -22.06
CA GLU A 423 -23.36 -7.91 -21.01
C GLU A 423 -22.12 -7.14 -20.56
N SER A 424 -21.55 -6.31 -21.45
CA SER A 424 -20.43 -5.42 -21.15
C SER A 424 -20.51 -4.15 -21.98
N TYR A 425 -19.84 -3.08 -21.52
CA TYR A 425 -19.71 -1.81 -22.26
C TYR A 425 -18.32 -1.69 -22.89
N GLU A 426 -17.33 -2.31 -22.27
CA GLU A 426 -15.93 -2.35 -22.68
C GLU A 426 -15.30 -3.66 -22.19
N VAL A 427 -14.55 -4.32 -23.04
CA VAL A 427 -13.79 -5.55 -22.71
C VAL A 427 -12.33 -5.31 -23.03
N CYS A 428 -11.45 -5.28 -22.03
CA CYS A 428 -10.00 -5.29 -22.27
C CYS A 428 -9.57 -6.72 -22.64
N LEU A 429 -9.63 -7.03 -23.93
CA LEU A 429 -9.22 -8.33 -24.46
C LEU A 429 -7.70 -8.38 -24.64
N THR A 430 -7.06 -9.42 -24.11
CA THR A 430 -5.62 -9.58 -24.22
C THR A 430 -5.20 -10.93 -24.79
N ASN A 431 -3.95 -11.00 -25.23
CA ASN A 431 -3.29 -12.18 -25.73
C ASN A 431 -1.96 -12.36 -25.01
N GLU A 432 -1.45 -13.56 -24.92
CA GLU A 432 -0.12 -13.83 -24.40
C GLU A 432 0.83 -14.17 -25.56
N ILE A 433 2.00 -13.56 -25.53
CA ILE A 433 3.12 -13.85 -26.41
C ILE A 433 4.21 -14.55 -25.61
N SER A 434 4.56 -15.76 -26.00
CA SER A 434 5.66 -16.55 -25.44
C SER A 434 6.88 -16.49 -26.36
N LEU A 435 8.07 -16.41 -25.78
CA LEU A 435 9.35 -16.38 -26.48
C LEU A 435 10.20 -17.54 -25.95
N ASP A 436 10.46 -18.56 -26.84
CA ASP A 436 11.29 -19.71 -26.49
C ASP A 436 12.78 -19.35 -26.59
N VAL A 437 13.23 -18.49 -25.68
CA VAL A 437 14.62 -18.04 -25.58
C VAL A 437 15.02 -17.91 -24.11
N ARG A 438 16.33 -18.06 -23.85
CA ARG A 438 16.92 -17.74 -22.56
C ARG A 438 17.54 -16.35 -22.62
N ILE A 439 17.30 -15.56 -21.59
CA ILE A 439 17.82 -14.21 -21.45
C ILE A 439 18.62 -14.08 -20.15
N ASP A 440 19.50 -13.09 -20.09
CA ASP A 440 19.93 -12.51 -18.82
C ASP A 440 18.93 -11.42 -18.42
N PRO A 441 18.14 -11.61 -17.34
CA PRO A 441 17.04 -10.72 -17.02
C PRO A 441 17.49 -9.25 -16.82
N LEU A 442 18.59 -9.01 -16.10
CA LEU A 442 19.06 -7.66 -15.84
C LEU A 442 19.57 -6.98 -17.13
N SER A 443 20.31 -7.68 -17.98
CA SER A 443 20.79 -7.11 -19.26
C SER A 443 19.61 -6.81 -20.20
N THR A 444 18.59 -7.67 -20.22
CA THR A 444 17.38 -7.44 -21.01
C THR A 444 16.58 -6.25 -20.46
N TYR A 445 16.43 -6.15 -19.14
CA TYR A 445 15.77 -4.99 -18.52
C TYR A 445 16.49 -3.67 -18.81
N THR A 446 17.82 -3.65 -18.68
CA THR A 446 18.61 -2.44 -18.94
C THR A 446 18.58 -2.04 -20.44
N HIS A 447 18.43 -3.00 -21.35
CA HIS A 447 18.16 -2.71 -22.75
C HIS A 447 16.74 -2.16 -22.94
N LEU A 448 15.71 -2.82 -22.36
CA LEU A 448 14.33 -2.41 -22.46
C LEU A 448 14.10 -0.98 -21.94
N ARG A 449 14.68 -0.60 -20.78
CA ARG A 449 14.55 0.74 -20.20
C ARG A 449 15.16 1.85 -21.08
N ARG A 450 16.19 1.51 -21.89
CA ARG A 450 16.82 2.46 -22.82
C ARG A 450 15.98 2.66 -24.09
N ILE A 451 15.36 1.60 -24.61
CA ILE A 451 14.54 1.67 -25.84
C ILE A 451 13.10 2.11 -25.56
N SER A 452 12.62 1.92 -24.34
CA SER A 452 11.27 2.28 -23.91
C SER A 452 11.30 2.95 -22.52
N PRO A 453 11.86 4.16 -22.40
CA PRO A 453 11.89 4.88 -21.12
C PRO A 453 10.48 5.27 -20.66
N VAL A 454 10.17 5.01 -19.38
CA VAL A 454 8.83 5.15 -18.79
C VAL A 454 8.92 5.73 -17.37
N PRO A 455 7.80 6.29 -16.85
CA PRO A 455 7.76 6.79 -15.48
C PRO A 455 7.73 5.68 -14.41
N TYR A 456 7.20 4.50 -14.71
CA TYR A 456 6.98 3.42 -13.75
C TYR A 456 7.67 2.12 -14.20
N GLY A 457 8.97 2.21 -14.48
CA GLY A 457 9.80 1.05 -14.74
C GLY A 457 10.01 0.21 -13.48
N ALA A 458 10.18 -1.12 -13.63
CA ALA A 458 10.55 -1.97 -12.51
C ALA A 458 11.33 -3.20 -12.98
N PHE A 459 12.34 -3.56 -12.20
CA PHE A 459 13.03 -4.84 -12.28
C PHE A 459 12.90 -5.53 -10.93
N LEU A 460 12.29 -6.72 -10.94
CA LEU A 460 12.17 -7.60 -9.77
C LEU A 460 12.77 -8.94 -10.15
N ASP A 461 13.72 -9.44 -9.35
CA ASP A 461 14.30 -10.76 -9.57
C ASP A 461 14.07 -11.64 -8.33
N PHE A 462 12.96 -12.36 -8.35
CA PHE A 462 12.45 -13.13 -7.24
C PHE A 462 12.56 -14.63 -7.52
N PRO A 463 12.46 -15.52 -6.52
CA PRO A 463 12.56 -16.95 -6.70
C PRO A 463 11.61 -17.48 -7.77
N GLY A 464 12.18 -17.99 -8.86
CA GLY A 464 11.44 -18.59 -9.97
C GLY A 464 10.80 -17.60 -10.95
N VAL A 465 10.92 -16.29 -10.74
CA VAL A 465 10.33 -15.28 -11.63
C VAL A 465 11.16 -14.00 -11.68
N SER A 466 11.52 -13.52 -12.85
CA SER A 466 12.07 -12.18 -13.05
C SER A 466 11.05 -11.35 -13.82
N VAL A 467 10.73 -10.15 -13.32
CA VAL A 467 9.76 -9.22 -13.89
C VAL A 467 10.47 -7.97 -14.40
N LEU A 468 10.35 -7.71 -15.70
CA LEU A 468 11.02 -6.61 -16.41
C LEU A 468 9.94 -5.66 -16.93
N CYS A 469 9.59 -4.67 -16.17
CA CYS A 469 8.44 -3.81 -16.40
C CYS A 469 8.85 -2.46 -17.02
N ALA A 470 8.18 -2.09 -18.12
CA ALA A 470 8.27 -0.79 -18.76
C ALA A 470 6.89 -0.12 -18.85
N SER A 471 6.18 -0.03 -17.71
CA SER A 471 4.82 0.51 -17.64
C SER A 471 4.82 2.03 -17.68
N PRO A 472 3.99 2.65 -18.53
CA PRO A 472 3.77 4.10 -18.54
C PRO A 472 2.64 4.55 -17.60
N GLU A 473 1.86 3.64 -17.00
CA GLU A 473 0.58 3.94 -16.37
C GLU A 473 0.58 3.64 -14.86
N ARG A 474 0.14 4.62 -14.06
CA ARG A 474 -0.13 4.43 -12.63
C ARG A 474 -1.47 3.76 -12.45
N PHE A 475 -1.50 2.71 -11.63
CA PHE A 475 -2.75 2.10 -11.19
C PHE A 475 -3.40 2.96 -10.10
N LEU A 476 -2.72 3.11 -8.97
CA LEU A 476 -3.23 3.80 -7.80
C LEU A 476 -2.09 4.32 -6.95
N SER A 477 -2.20 5.57 -6.48
CA SER A 477 -1.36 6.07 -5.38
C SER A 477 -2.22 6.52 -4.21
N ILE A 478 -1.71 6.34 -3.00
CA ILE A 478 -2.35 6.79 -1.75
C ILE A 478 -1.26 7.50 -0.96
N GLY A 479 -1.49 8.78 -0.65
CA GLY A 479 -0.55 9.58 0.15
C GLY A 479 -0.71 9.32 1.65
N VAL A 480 0.25 9.80 2.44
CA VAL A 480 0.15 9.81 3.91
C VAL A 480 -1.04 10.64 4.42
N ASP A 481 -1.54 11.56 3.60
CA ASP A 481 -2.76 12.34 3.81
C ASP A 481 -4.04 11.55 3.54
N ARG A 482 -3.92 10.25 3.19
CA ARG A 482 -5.02 9.32 2.88
C ARG A 482 -5.80 9.68 1.62
N VAL A 483 -5.25 10.53 0.75
CA VAL A 483 -5.82 10.82 -0.56
C VAL A 483 -5.39 9.75 -1.55
N ALA A 484 -6.37 9.01 -2.09
CA ALA A 484 -6.17 8.09 -3.19
C ALA A 484 -6.30 8.83 -4.52
N GLU A 485 -5.36 8.57 -5.46
CA GLU A 485 -5.35 9.14 -6.80
C GLU A 485 -5.14 8.05 -7.84
N ALA A 486 -5.98 8.05 -8.88
CA ALA A 486 -5.79 7.24 -10.09
C ALA A 486 -5.75 8.13 -11.33
N LYS A 487 -4.91 7.75 -12.31
CA LYS A 487 -4.70 8.51 -13.55
C LYS A 487 -4.81 7.60 -14.78
N PRO A 488 -6.01 7.16 -15.17
CA PRO A 488 -6.18 6.34 -16.36
C PRO A 488 -5.80 7.10 -17.63
N ILE A 489 -5.11 6.38 -18.52
CA ILE A 489 -4.64 6.87 -19.82
C ILE A 489 -5.39 6.11 -20.91
N LYS A 490 -6.08 6.83 -21.80
CA LYS A 490 -6.69 6.29 -23.02
C LYS A 490 -6.43 7.22 -24.18
N GLY A 491 -5.99 6.66 -25.29
CA GLY A 491 -5.61 7.47 -26.45
C GLY A 491 -4.19 8.03 -26.34
N THR A 492 -3.42 7.84 -27.41
CA THR A 492 -2.03 8.33 -27.52
C THR A 492 -1.79 8.80 -28.95
N ARG A 493 -1.10 9.92 -29.11
CA ARG A 493 -0.63 10.41 -30.41
C ARG A 493 0.87 10.69 -30.33
N PRO A 494 1.62 10.44 -31.43
CA PRO A 494 3.03 10.82 -31.49
C PRO A 494 3.18 12.33 -31.43
N ARG A 495 4.39 12.80 -31.12
CA ARG A 495 4.76 14.22 -31.27
C ARG A 495 4.85 14.58 -32.75
N GLY A 496 4.37 15.74 -33.10
CA GLY A 496 4.49 16.28 -34.47
C GLY A 496 5.90 16.71 -34.81
N ALA A 497 6.31 16.54 -36.06
CA ALA A 497 7.61 17.02 -36.56
C ALA A 497 7.69 18.55 -36.59
N THR A 498 6.57 19.24 -36.62
CA THR A 498 6.49 20.72 -36.59
C THR A 498 5.49 21.14 -35.50
N PRO A 499 5.61 22.39 -34.96
CA PRO A 499 4.65 22.89 -33.97
C PRO A 499 3.20 22.89 -34.43
N VAL A 500 2.95 23.05 -35.75
CA VAL A 500 1.59 23.03 -36.33
C VAL A 500 1.03 21.61 -36.33
N GLU A 501 1.84 20.62 -36.75
CA GLU A 501 1.47 19.21 -36.72
C GLU A 501 1.27 18.72 -35.28
N ASP A 502 2.17 19.12 -34.36
CA ASP A 502 2.08 18.78 -32.94
C ASP A 502 0.78 19.28 -32.30
N ALA A 503 0.38 20.53 -32.62
CA ALA A 503 -0.89 21.11 -32.18
C ALA A 503 -2.09 20.40 -32.79
N ALA A 504 -2.01 19.98 -34.07
CA ALA A 504 -3.07 19.25 -34.75
C ALA A 504 -3.28 17.84 -34.14
N LEU A 505 -2.20 17.10 -33.86
CA LEU A 505 -2.24 15.79 -33.21
C LEU A 505 -2.81 15.88 -31.79
N ARG A 506 -2.45 16.93 -31.05
CA ARG A 506 -3.02 17.19 -29.72
C ARG A 506 -4.52 17.51 -29.80
N ALA A 507 -4.94 18.29 -30.78
CA ALA A 507 -6.36 18.63 -30.98
C ALA A 507 -7.18 17.42 -31.45
N ASP A 508 -6.63 16.57 -32.32
CA ASP A 508 -7.23 15.32 -32.75
C ASP A 508 -7.48 14.39 -31.53
N LEU A 509 -6.48 14.20 -30.69
CA LEU A 509 -6.61 13.37 -29.48
C LEU A 509 -7.71 13.91 -28.53
N LEU A 510 -7.78 15.23 -28.36
CA LEU A 510 -8.77 15.86 -27.49
C LEU A 510 -10.19 15.75 -28.04
N SER A 511 -10.39 15.63 -29.35
CA SER A 511 -11.71 15.58 -29.99
C SER A 511 -12.12 14.17 -30.45
N ASN A 512 -11.28 13.17 -30.26
CA ASN A 512 -11.54 11.80 -30.70
C ASN A 512 -12.63 11.15 -29.83
N GLU A 513 -13.76 10.82 -30.44
CA GLU A 513 -14.94 10.27 -29.74
C GLU A 513 -14.65 8.91 -29.10
N LYS A 514 -13.89 8.02 -29.77
CA LYS A 514 -13.52 6.71 -29.25
C LYS A 514 -12.64 6.86 -28.00
N ASP A 515 -11.55 7.67 -28.10
CA ASP A 515 -10.63 7.88 -26.98
C ASP A 515 -11.32 8.50 -25.76
N GLN A 516 -12.25 9.46 -25.99
CA GLN A 516 -13.05 10.05 -24.92
C GLN A 516 -14.06 9.06 -24.30
N ALA A 517 -14.73 8.24 -25.09
CA ALA A 517 -15.69 7.25 -24.60
C ALA A 517 -14.99 6.19 -23.73
N GLU A 518 -13.87 5.65 -24.20
CA GLU A 518 -13.05 4.72 -23.43
C GLU A 518 -12.56 5.34 -22.11
N ASN A 519 -12.03 6.57 -22.16
CA ASN A 519 -11.56 7.26 -20.96
C ASN A 519 -12.68 7.49 -19.96
N LEU A 520 -13.87 7.95 -20.40
CA LEU A 520 -15.01 8.21 -19.54
C LEU A 520 -15.51 6.96 -18.82
N MET A 521 -15.59 5.82 -19.53
CA MET A 521 -16.01 4.56 -18.92
C MET A 521 -15.06 4.14 -17.78
N ILE A 522 -13.75 4.27 -17.99
CA ILE A 522 -12.76 3.93 -16.95
C ILE A 522 -12.78 4.95 -15.80
N VAL A 523 -12.99 6.25 -16.08
CA VAL A 523 -13.16 7.27 -15.03
C VAL A 523 -14.31 6.91 -14.11
N ASP A 524 -15.47 6.57 -14.66
CA ASP A 524 -16.67 6.24 -13.87
C ASP A 524 -16.51 4.92 -13.12
N LEU A 525 -15.82 3.94 -13.70
CA LEU A 525 -15.49 2.69 -13.03
C LEU A 525 -14.55 2.92 -11.82
N ILE A 526 -13.49 3.71 -11.99
CA ILE A 526 -12.57 4.05 -10.89
C ILE A 526 -13.29 4.88 -9.81
N ARG A 527 -14.17 5.81 -10.21
CA ARG A 527 -15.00 6.55 -9.24
C ARG A 527 -15.85 5.61 -8.41
N ASN A 528 -16.47 4.61 -9.04
CA ASN A 528 -17.23 3.58 -8.33
C ASN A 528 -16.33 2.83 -7.32
N ASP A 529 -15.16 2.37 -7.74
CA ASP A 529 -14.24 1.61 -6.91
C ASP A 529 -13.76 2.43 -5.70
N LEU A 530 -13.38 3.70 -5.92
CA LEU A 530 -12.97 4.59 -4.83
C LEU A 530 -14.12 4.96 -3.89
N ASN A 531 -15.35 5.09 -4.38
CA ASN A 531 -16.52 5.38 -3.53
C ASN A 531 -16.80 4.28 -2.50
N VAL A 532 -16.35 3.04 -2.75
CA VAL A 532 -16.50 1.93 -1.79
C VAL A 532 -15.75 2.20 -0.47
N VAL A 533 -14.63 2.91 -0.53
CA VAL A 533 -13.69 3.09 0.61
C VAL A 533 -13.49 4.55 1.02
N SER A 534 -13.97 5.49 0.24
CA SER A 534 -13.77 6.93 0.48
C SER A 534 -14.88 7.56 1.31
N GLU A 535 -14.58 8.71 1.91
CA GLU A 535 -15.55 9.57 2.55
C GLU A 535 -16.63 10.02 1.58
N ILE A 536 -17.88 10.12 2.05
CA ILE A 536 -19.01 10.51 1.20
C ILE A 536 -18.79 11.93 0.67
N GLY A 537 -18.82 12.06 -0.66
CA GLY A 537 -18.63 13.33 -1.35
C GLY A 537 -17.19 13.73 -1.61
N SER A 538 -16.19 12.94 -1.15
CA SER A 538 -14.77 13.23 -1.39
C SER A 538 -14.30 12.80 -2.77
N VAL A 539 -14.96 11.80 -3.40
CA VAL A 539 -14.56 11.32 -4.72
C VAL A 539 -14.94 12.33 -5.79
N HIS A 540 -13.94 12.85 -6.51
CA HIS A 540 -14.10 13.86 -7.54
C HIS A 540 -13.09 13.68 -8.67
N VAL A 541 -13.34 14.37 -9.80
CA VAL A 541 -12.49 14.33 -11.01
C VAL A 541 -11.91 15.74 -11.22
N PRO A 542 -10.73 16.07 -10.66
CA PRO A 542 -10.14 17.40 -10.82
C PRO A 542 -9.72 17.70 -12.25
N LYS A 543 -9.43 16.67 -13.05
CA LYS A 543 -9.11 16.79 -14.46
C LYS A 543 -9.83 15.69 -15.25
N LEU A 544 -10.64 16.07 -16.22
CA LEU A 544 -11.30 15.19 -17.17
C LEU A 544 -10.78 15.49 -18.56
N PHE A 545 -10.32 14.46 -19.31
CA PHE A 545 -9.82 14.58 -20.68
C PHE A 545 -8.68 15.60 -20.84
N ASP A 546 -7.74 15.66 -19.87
CA ASP A 546 -6.56 16.50 -20.01
C ASP A 546 -5.56 15.85 -20.97
N VAL A 547 -4.92 16.65 -21.85
CA VAL A 547 -3.87 16.15 -22.73
C VAL A 547 -2.52 16.46 -22.14
N GLU A 548 -1.90 15.45 -21.53
CA GLU A 548 -0.53 15.53 -21.02
C GLU A 548 0.46 15.31 -22.18
N THR A 549 1.41 16.22 -22.32
CA THR A 549 2.41 16.19 -23.39
C THR A 549 3.77 15.78 -22.84
N TYR A 550 4.29 14.68 -23.35
CA TYR A 550 5.59 14.16 -23.00
C TYR A 550 6.57 14.26 -24.18
N ALA A 551 7.85 13.96 -23.95
CA ALA A 551 8.85 14.03 -25.01
C ALA A 551 8.48 13.19 -26.26
N PRO A 552 8.04 11.91 -26.14
CA PRO A 552 7.71 11.10 -27.30
C PRO A 552 6.24 11.19 -27.75
N VAL A 553 5.28 11.58 -26.88
CA VAL A 553 3.84 11.43 -27.14
C VAL A 553 2.97 12.48 -26.46
N HIS A 554 1.75 12.64 -26.97
CA HIS A 554 0.60 13.23 -26.28
C HIS A 554 -0.28 12.08 -25.75
N GLN A 555 -0.81 12.20 -24.53
CA GLN A 555 -1.71 11.23 -23.93
C GLN A 555 -2.96 11.90 -23.37
N LEU A 556 -4.12 11.28 -23.57
CA LEU A 556 -5.38 11.71 -22.95
C LEU A 556 -5.50 11.09 -21.57
N VAL A 557 -5.47 11.92 -20.53
CA VAL A 557 -5.39 11.51 -19.13
C VAL A 557 -6.51 12.16 -18.34
N SER A 558 -7.19 11.38 -17.51
CA SER A 558 -8.08 11.92 -16.49
C SER A 558 -7.50 11.66 -15.11
N THR A 559 -7.88 12.48 -14.13
CA THR A 559 -7.43 12.31 -12.74
C THR A 559 -8.64 12.15 -11.84
N ILE A 560 -8.67 11.10 -11.05
CA ILE A 560 -9.70 10.81 -10.06
C ILE A 560 -9.06 10.81 -8.68
N ARG A 561 -9.70 11.47 -7.71
CA ARG A 561 -9.25 11.50 -6.31
C ARG A 561 -10.38 11.18 -5.36
N GLY A 562 -10.03 10.59 -4.21
CA GLY A 562 -10.94 10.37 -3.09
C GLY A 562 -10.15 10.32 -1.78
N THR A 563 -10.75 10.78 -0.68
CA THR A 563 -10.16 10.68 0.66
C THR A 563 -10.67 9.42 1.33
N LEU A 564 -9.78 8.54 1.79
CA LEU A 564 -10.16 7.29 2.47
C LEU A 564 -10.84 7.59 3.80
N ARG A 565 -11.92 6.84 4.09
CA ARG A 565 -12.55 6.88 5.42
C ARG A 565 -11.55 6.43 6.49
N PRO A 566 -11.62 6.97 7.73
CA PRO A 566 -10.68 6.64 8.81
C PRO A 566 -10.51 5.15 9.09
N GLU A 567 -11.59 4.37 8.96
CA GLU A 567 -11.61 2.92 9.20
C GLU A 567 -11.10 2.08 8.02
N GLN A 568 -10.87 2.67 6.86
CA GLN A 568 -10.40 1.95 5.67
C GLN A 568 -8.88 2.04 5.55
N SER A 569 -8.22 0.91 5.42
CA SER A 569 -6.77 0.89 5.20
C SER A 569 -6.42 1.18 3.73
N PRO A 570 -5.16 1.58 3.43
CA PRO A 570 -4.67 1.68 2.06
C PRO A 570 -4.75 0.35 1.29
N VAL A 571 -4.54 -0.78 1.96
CA VAL A 571 -4.66 -2.13 1.36
C VAL A 571 -6.12 -2.42 0.98
N ALA A 572 -7.07 -2.03 1.83
CA ALA A 572 -8.50 -2.16 1.52
C ALA A 572 -8.88 -1.34 0.27
N CYS A 573 -8.29 -0.15 0.09
CA CYS A 573 -8.48 0.67 -1.11
C CYS A 573 -7.92 -0.01 -2.37
N VAL A 574 -6.70 -0.56 -2.29
CA VAL A 574 -6.12 -1.33 -3.40
C VAL A 574 -7.01 -2.51 -3.75
N ARG A 575 -7.46 -3.30 -2.77
CA ARG A 575 -8.36 -4.44 -2.97
C ARG A 575 -9.67 -4.03 -3.65
N ALA A 576 -10.29 -2.93 -3.23
CA ALA A 576 -11.53 -2.44 -3.82
C ALA A 576 -11.39 -2.02 -5.30
N ALA A 577 -10.23 -1.48 -5.66
CA ALA A 577 -9.94 -1.05 -7.03
C ALA A 577 -9.35 -2.16 -7.92
N PHE A 578 -8.84 -3.26 -7.33
CA PHE A 578 -8.12 -4.32 -8.05
C PHE A 578 -9.05 -5.35 -8.72
N PRO A 579 -8.69 -5.86 -9.90
CA PRO A 579 -7.69 -5.35 -10.84
C PRO A 579 -8.07 -3.99 -11.44
N GLY A 580 -7.08 -3.29 -11.99
CA GLY A 580 -7.30 -1.97 -12.59
C GLY A 580 -8.39 -1.96 -13.67
N GLY A 581 -9.25 -0.93 -13.65
CA GLY A 581 -10.37 -0.81 -14.58
C GLY A 581 -9.93 -0.83 -16.05
N SER A 582 -8.80 -0.18 -16.39
CA SER A 582 -8.25 -0.16 -17.75
C SER A 582 -7.84 -1.53 -18.28
N MET A 583 -7.68 -2.53 -17.40
CA MET A 583 -7.29 -3.90 -17.74
C MET A 583 -8.45 -4.91 -17.63
N THR A 584 -9.64 -4.46 -17.27
CA THR A 584 -10.84 -5.30 -17.12
C THR A 584 -11.95 -4.83 -18.06
N GLY A 585 -12.71 -3.86 -17.69
CA GLY A 585 -13.84 -3.30 -18.42
C GLY A 585 -15.03 -3.08 -17.49
N ALA A 586 -16.17 -2.75 -18.05
CA ALA A 586 -17.37 -2.37 -17.31
C ALA A 586 -18.63 -3.07 -17.86
N PRO A 587 -19.45 -3.70 -16.96
CA PRO A 587 -19.33 -3.88 -15.51
C PRO A 587 -18.19 -4.84 -15.12
N LYS A 588 -17.37 -4.47 -14.09
CA LYS A 588 -16.08 -5.12 -13.82
C LYS A 588 -16.17 -6.65 -13.64
N LEU A 589 -17.00 -7.14 -12.73
CA LEU A 589 -17.10 -8.57 -12.44
C LEU A 589 -17.59 -9.37 -13.66
N ARG A 590 -18.65 -8.90 -14.33
CA ARG A 590 -19.17 -9.56 -15.51
C ARG A 590 -18.16 -9.60 -16.65
N THR A 591 -17.44 -8.50 -16.84
CA THR A 591 -16.41 -8.43 -17.88
C THR A 591 -15.24 -9.35 -17.59
N MET A 592 -14.83 -9.53 -16.32
CA MET A 592 -13.80 -10.51 -15.97
C MET A 592 -14.21 -11.95 -16.26
N GLU A 593 -15.49 -12.31 -16.09
CA GLU A 593 -16.00 -13.64 -16.53
C GLU A 593 -15.92 -13.82 -18.04
N ILE A 594 -16.23 -12.77 -18.81
CA ILE A 594 -16.12 -12.77 -20.26
C ILE A 594 -14.65 -12.94 -20.68
N ILE A 595 -13.73 -12.19 -20.07
CA ILE A 595 -12.29 -12.26 -20.30
C ILE A 595 -11.77 -13.68 -20.05
N ASP A 596 -12.10 -14.28 -18.91
CA ASP A 596 -11.66 -15.65 -18.58
C ASP A 596 -12.09 -16.65 -19.65
N ARG A 597 -13.31 -16.53 -20.15
CA ARG A 597 -13.83 -17.39 -21.22
C ARG A 597 -13.15 -17.17 -22.58
N LEU A 598 -12.78 -15.92 -22.90
CA LEU A 598 -12.25 -15.56 -24.20
C LEU A 598 -10.72 -15.75 -24.31
N GLU A 599 -9.98 -15.56 -23.23
CA GLU A 599 -8.52 -15.61 -23.26
C GLU A 599 -7.94 -17.01 -23.08
N ASP A 600 -8.73 -17.97 -22.56
CA ASP A 600 -8.35 -19.38 -22.40
C ASP A 600 -7.06 -19.61 -21.61
N GLY A 601 -6.74 -18.77 -20.61
CA GLY A 601 -5.55 -18.95 -19.78
C GLY A 601 -5.27 -17.82 -18.82
N PRO A 602 -4.31 -18.00 -17.89
CA PRO A 602 -3.96 -16.99 -16.90
C PRO A 602 -3.29 -15.78 -17.55
N ARG A 603 -3.40 -14.62 -16.90
CA ARG A 603 -2.61 -13.43 -17.18
C ARG A 603 -1.34 -13.36 -16.35
N GLY A 604 -1.34 -13.95 -15.14
CA GLY A 604 -0.22 -13.93 -14.21
C GLY A 604 0.11 -12.51 -13.70
N VAL A 605 1.37 -12.14 -13.79
CA VAL A 605 1.82 -10.78 -13.39
C VAL A 605 1.22 -9.70 -14.29
N TYR A 606 1.02 -9.98 -15.57
CA TYR A 606 0.42 -9.05 -16.54
C TYR A 606 -1.00 -8.67 -16.13
N SER A 607 -1.39 -7.42 -16.34
CA SER A 607 -2.66 -6.82 -15.91
C SER A 607 -2.86 -6.70 -14.38
N GLY A 608 -1.88 -7.11 -13.60
CA GLY A 608 -1.81 -6.88 -12.16
C GLY A 608 -1.23 -5.51 -11.82
N ALA A 609 -0.56 -5.41 -10.67
CA ALA A 609 0.08 -4.18 -10.20
C ALA A 609 1.49 -4.44 -9.67
N ILE A 610 2.42 -3.49 -9.90
CA ILE A 610 3.76 -3.49 -9.31
C ILE A 610 3.99 -2.17 -8.61
N GLY A 611 4.66 -2.22 -7.45
CA GLY A 611 5.07 -1.03 -6.73
C GLY A 611 5.36 -1.31 -5.28
N TRP A 612 4.93 -0.42 -4.40
CA TRP A 612 5.26 -0.49 -2.99
C TRP A 612 4.10 -0.10 -2.07
N PHE A 613 4.14 -0.67 -0.86
CA PHE A 613 3.31 -0.32 0.29
C PHE A 613 4.26 0.11 1.41
N GLY A 614 4.22 1.40 1.75
CA GLY A 614 5.10 2.00 2.75
C GLY A 614 4.62 1.77 4.18
N LEU A 615 5.57 1.71 5.12
CA LEU A 615 5.26 1.67 6.56
C LEU A 615 4.59 2.97 7.04
N SER A 616 4.65 4.04 6.24
CA SER A 616 3.92 5.30 6.45
C SER A 616 2.41 5.19 6.17
N GLY A 617 1.96 4.08 5.58
CA GLY A 617 0.62 3.91 5.04
C GLY A 617 0.44 4.44 3.61
N ALA A 618 1.48 5.02 3.02
CA ALA A 618 1.44 5.43 1.61
C ALA A 618 1.62 4.24 0.67
N VAL A 619 1.08 4.35 -0.55
CA VAL A 619 1.11 3.31 -1.59
C VAL A 619 1.33 3.96 -2.94
N ASP A 620 2.11 3.35 -3.82
CA ASP A 620 2.19 3.72 -5.24
C ASP A 620 2.39 2.46 -6.09
N LEU A 621 1.42 2.19 -6.96
CA LEU A 621 1.32 1.00 -7.79
C LEU A 621 1.11 1.40 -9.25
N ASN A 622 1.82 0.73 -10.17
CA ASN A 622 1.57 0.82 -11.60
C ASN A 622 0.60 -0.26 -12.09
N ILE A 623 0.06 -0.09 -13.29
CA ILE A 623 -0.58 -1.16 -14.06
C ILE A 623 0.52 -1.99 -14.75
N VAL A 624 0.47 -3.31 -14.64
CA VAL A 624 1.46 -4.18 -15.29
C VAL A 624 1.12 -4.37 -16.77
N ILE A 625 1.66 -3.50 -17.60
CA ILE A 625 1.64 -3.57 -19.06
C ILE A 625 3.05 -3.35 -19.58
N ARG A 626 3.32 -3.72 -20.84
CA ARG A 626 4.66 -3.64 -21.46
C ARG A 626 5.73 -4.31 -20.58
N THR A 627 5.41 -5.49 -20.07
CA THR A 627 6.22 -6.19 -19.07
C THR A 627 6.55 -7.57 -19.54
N LEU A 628 7.84 -7.93 -19.49
CA LEU A 628 8.33 -9.27 -19.71
C LEU A 628 8.35 -10.03 -18.38
N VAL A 629 7.87 -11.25 -18.38
CA VAL A 629 7.95 -12.19 -17.26
C VAL A 629 8.81 -13.37 -17.70
N ALA A 630 9.95 -13.54 -17.04
CA ALA A 630 10.88 -14.63 -17.30
C ALA A 630 10.79 -15.67 -16.19
N THR A 631 10.56 -16.93 -16.54
CA THR A 631 10.48 -18.07 -15.64
C THR A 631 11.35 -19.21 -16.15
N ALA A 632 11.30 -20.36 -15.51
CA ALA A 632 12.02 -21.56 -15.99
C ALA A 632 11.52 -22.04 -17.36
N SER A 633 10.25 -21.78 -17.70
CA SER A 633 9.63 -22.17 -18.97
C SER A 633 9.94 -21.24 -20.14
N GLY A 634 10.57 -20.08 -19.91
CA GLY A 634 10.90 -19.11 -20.94
C GLY A 634 10.49 -17.69 -20.60
N VAL A 635 10.32 -16.85 -21.62
CA VAL A 635 9.92 -15.45 -21.47
C VAL A 635 8.54 -15.25 -22.08
N ARG A 636 7.65 -14.56 -21.38
CA ARG A 636 6.32 -14.21 -21.89
C ARG A 636 5.93 -12.79 -21.54
N PHE A 637 4.95 -12.26 -22.25
CA PHE A 637 4.31 -10.99 -21.95
C PHE A 637 2.89 -10.96 -22.48
N GLY A 638 2.02 -10.22 -21.80
CA GLY A 638 0.66 -9.95 -22.26
C GLY A 638 0.59 -8.70 -23.13
N VAL A 639 -0.35 -8.68 -24.07
CA VAL A 639 -0.63 -7.55 -24.94
C VAL A 639 -2.10 -7.56 -25.37
N GLY A 640 -2.74 -6.39 -25.44
CA GLY A 640 -4.13 -6.29 -25.85
C GLY A 640 -4.62 -4.84 -25.89
N GLY A 641 -5.93 -4.69 -25.98
CA GLY A 641 -6.60 -3.41 -26.03
C GLY A 641 -8.04 -3.48 -25.54
N ALA A 642 -8.63 -2.32 -25.32
CA ALA A 642 -10.03 -2.18 -24.95
C ALA A 642 -10.91 -2.29 -26.19
N ILE A 643 -11.83 -3.24 -26.19
CA ILE A 643 -12.82 -3.43 -27.25
C ILE A 643 -14.12 -2.75 -26.82
N ILE A 644 -14.56 -1.77 -27.60
CA ILE A 644 -15.83 -1.06 -27.43
C ILE A 644 -16.67 -1.13 -28.71
N ALA A 645 -17.88 -0.67 -28.67
CA ALA A 645 -18.77 -0.67 -29.84
C ALA A 645 -18.22 0.12 -31.06
N LEU A 646 -17.30 1.05 -30.85
CA LEU A 646 -16.65 1.86 -31.88
C LEU A 646 -15.32 1.27 -32.39
N SER A 647 -14.88 0.13 -31.86
CA SER A 647 -13.61 -0.52 -32.26
C SER A 647 -13.71 -1.16 -33.63
N ASP A 648 -12.59 -1.15 -34.39
CA ASP A 648 -12.39 -1.97 -35.59
C ASP A 648 -11.46 -3.16 -35.27
N ALA A 649 -11.87 -4.36 -35.64
CA ALA A 649 -11.18 -5.58 -35.23
C ALA A 649 -9.74 -5.69 -35.77
N GLU A 650 -9.50 -5.25 -37.02
CA GLU A 650 -8.16 -5.32 -37.64
C GLU A 650 -7.24 -4.22 -37.07
N GLU A 651 -7.78 -3.03 -36.75
CA GLU A 651 -7.02 -1.96 -36.14
C GLU A 651 -6.61 -2.36 -34.69
N GLU A 652 -7.52 -2.97 -33.93
CA GLU A 652 -7.22 -3.45 -32.57
C GLU A 652 -6.13 -4.53 -32.57
N PHE A 653 -6.17 -5.47 -33.53
CA PHE A 653 -5.11 -6.46 -33.71
C PHE A 653 -3.79 -5.79 -34.10
N ALA A 654 -3.80 -4.86 -35.05
CA ALA A 654 -2.59 -4.14 -35.49
C ALA A 654 -1.94 -3.36 -34.31
N GLU A 655 -2.75 -2.82 -33.41
CA GLU A 655 -2.27 -2.12 -32.21
C GLU A 655 -1.50 -3.05 -31.27
N THR A 656 -1.92 -4.31 -31.14
CA THR A 656 -1.17 -5.30 -30.32
C THR A 656 0.25 -5.50 -30.83
N ALA A 657 0.44 -5.53 -32.15
CA ALA A 657 1.77 -5.65 -32.75
C ALA A 657 2.65 -4.42 -32.46
N VAL A 658 2.07 -3.21 -32.48
CA VAL A 658 2.79 -1.99 -32.11
C VAL A 658 3.20 -2.00 -30.64
N LYS A 659 2.29 -2.39 -29.74
CA LYS A 659 2.55 -2.51 -28.31
C LYS A 659 3.61 -3.55 -27.95
N SER A 660 3.77 -4.60 -28.76
CA SER A 660 4.72 -5.70 -28.54
C SER A 660 6.17 -5.37 -28.93
N ARG A 661 6.40 -4.38 -29.80
CA ARG A 661 7.70 -4.11 -30.43
C ARG A 661 8.86 -3.95 -29.43
N ALA A 662 8.67 -3.19 -28.36
CA ALA A 662 9.72 -2.93 -27.38
C ALA A 662 10.17 -4.22 -26.67
N MET A 663 9.23 -5.03 -26.22
CA MET A 663 9.49 -6.28 -25.52
C MET A 663 10.22 -7.28 -26.42
N VAL A 664 9.71 -7.51 -27.62
CA VAL A 664 10.33 -8.46 -28.59
C VAL A 664 11.71 -7.98 -29.00
N THR A 665 11.88 -6.68 -29.29
CA THR A 665 13.18 -6.11 -29.63
C THR A 665 14.18 -6.31 -28.48
N ALA A 666 13.78 -6.01 -27.23
CA ALA A 666 14.67 -6.16 -26.08
C ALA A 666 15.13 -7.61 -25.89
N VAL A 667 14.23 -8.56 -26.03
CA VAL A 667 14.54 -10.00 -25.88
C VAL A 667 15.46 -10.49 -27.00
N ILE A 668 15.15 -10.20 -28.25
CA ILE A 668 15.94 -10.68 -29.40
C ILE A 668 17.34 -10.08 -29.40
N ASP A 669 17.46 -8.77 -29.16
CA ASP A 669 18.77 -8.09 -29.13
C ASP A 669 19.68 -8.64 -28.03
N THR A 670 19.12 -8.96 -26.85
CA THR A 670 19.90 -9.47 -25.72
C THR A 670 20.15 -10.97 -25.77
N ALA A 671 19.24 -11.76 -26.32
CA ALA A 671 19.44 -13.19 -26.56
C ALA A 671 20.56 -13.44 -27.57
N LEU A 672 20.64 -12.64 -28.63
CA LEU A 672 21.72 -12.71 -29.65
C LEU A 672 23.09 -12.31 -29.05
N SER A 673 23.14 -11.38 -28.10
CA SER A 673 24.39 -10.93 -27.45
C SER A 673 24.89 -11.91 -26.37
N SER A 674 24.04 -12.74 -25.79
CA SER A 674 24.41 -13.75 -24.77
C SER A 674 25.02 -15.02 -25.35
N THR A 675 24.77 -15.32 -26.62
CA THR A 675 25.50 -16.35 -27.39
C THR A 675 26.78 -15.73 -27.88
N GLY A 676 27.95 -16.01 -27.22
CA GLY A 676 29.27 -15.60 -27.73
C GLY A 676 29.44 -15.90 -29.23
N PRO A 677 30.57 -15.57 -29.92
CA PRO A 677 30.67 -15.49 -31.39
C PRO A 677 30.43 -16.82 -32.08
N SER A 678 29.25 -17.33 -31.98
CA SER A 678 28.78 -18.55 -32.64
C SER A 678 27.52 -18.19 -33.41
N ARG A 679 27.76 -17.84 -34.68
CA ARG A 679 26.76 -17.69 -35.74
C ARG A 679 25.56 -16.80 -35.40
N THR A 680 25.64 -15.56 -35.81
CA THR A 680 24.45 -14.71 -36.01
C THR A 680 23.41 -15.47 -36.83
N LEU A 681 22.15 -15.44 -36.46
CA LEU A 681 21.02 -15.95 -37.24
C LEU A 681 21.00 -15.40 -38.69
N LEU A 682 21.77 -14.35 -38.96
CA LEU A 682 21.97 -13.70 -40.25
C LEU A 682 22.99 -14.47 -41.15
N ASP A 683 23.96 -15.21 -40.56
CA ASP A 683 24.97 -15.93 -41.33
C ASP A 683 24.46 -17.31 -41.90
N ALA A 684 23.28 -17.72 -41.53
CA ALA A 684 22.69 -18.96 -42.02
C ALA A 684 21.99 -18.86 -43.41
N GLN A 685 21.88 -17.63 -43.96
CA GLN A 685 21.25 -17.41 -45.28
C GLN A 685 22.23 -17.44 -46.45
N ASP A 686 23.53 -17.31 -46.22
CA ASP A 686 24.54 -17.32 -47.28
C ASP A 686 25.15 -18.74 -47.56
N ALA A 687 24.61 -19.78 -46.91
CA ALA A 687 25.09 -21.14 -47.04
C ALA A 687 24.00 -22.15 -47.50
N ALA A 688 22.97 -21.69 -48.28
CA ALA A 688 22.02 -22.59 -48.94
C ALA A 688 21.80 -22.21 -50.41
#